data_e3b5c5393017ec331160453c65ac460a
#
_entry.id   e3b5c5393017ec331160453c65ac460a
#
_cell.length_a   1.000
_cell.length_b   1.000
_cell.length_c   1.000
_cell.angle_alpha   90.00
_cell.angle_beta   90.00
_cell.angle_gamma   90.00
#
_symmetry.space_group_name_H-M   'P 1'
#
loop_
_entity.id
_entity.type
_entity.pdbx_description
1 polymer ?
#
loop_
_entity_poly.entity_id
_entity_poly.type
_entity_poly.pdbx_seq_one_letter_code
_entity_poly.pdbx_strand_id
1 'polypeptide(L)'
;MICVTLQNRTAEEILDLLENASPAIQMAEIRLDRCPLTEDEIETVFSSSDTPLIATCRVAGDGNGTWEEAEAKLQAAIETGAAFVDLELEAPKEVGKRLRRACSEYGTRMIRSAHFFDGTPSLEDLRETADRCRKFGGEIIKIAVSAGSEEEVTRVLSLYDEYEEGRLVAFAMGEAGRSSRLECLRLGSPFTYAALTSEEAAAPGQWPYSEMTEALYSRAFSRIGREAQRDGGCPSDGTILQMPSSKSFAQRAIIAAALAGNDSTLDGYTPCEDSENARNVAEVIKNKTLPTQIHVGESGLLTRLMIPIVSALQNGDPSTSSGTGELAKVVNITGEGTLLNRPLKGATEIMAKFGTLLRPLGDQASSDIKVPLSVQGPLIPGKVDISGKDGSQLISGLLMSLPLLQGDSVIHVHDPKSIPYMFITIDVLKKFGIRIGSEMEGDEEFMETQDWSLCTGITFKIKGGQTYHPASFRIEGDWSAAANFLVAGAVFGKVRLQGLDTTSLQADISIMDILMDAGASLSQEDPQVPEPVEEPLVRQAHQPSDEPGESATGIVTAQRAPLRSFDTDLSNCPDLFPIVAILAVFCSGTSHILGFKRLASKESDRGKAILKTLTKMGVSAYAEGDLLTVEGHSLESRILNGTLLKGGEYTSFHDHRMAMALTVASLGADSPVIIDDTACVAKSFPAFFDTWRQIYP
;
A
#
# COMPACT_ATOMS: atom_id res chain seq x y z
N MET A 1 19.63 -3.32 -7.66
CA MET A 1 19.18 -4.73 -7.90
C MET A 1 19.82 -5.66 -6.87
N ILE A 2 19.18 -6.81 -6.60
CA ILE A 2 19.80 -7.88 -5.80
C ILE A 2 20.36 -8.92 -6.77
N CYS A 3 21.66 -9.19 -6.69
CA CYS A 3 22.33 -10.23 -7.44
C CYS A 3 22.44 -11.49 -6.57
N VAL A 4 21.85 -12.61 -7.02
CA VAL A 4 21.95 -13.89 -6.32
C VAL A 4 23.21 -14.62 -6.77
N THR A 5 24.07 -15.02 -5.83
CA THR A 5 25.25 -15.82 -6.13
C THR A 5 24.86 -17.29 -6.23
N LEU A 6 25.04 -17.88 -7.42
CA LEU A 6 24.81 -19.31 -7.71
C LEU A 6 26.15 -20.06 -7.80
N GLN A 7 26.24 -21.15 -7.05
CA GLN A 7 27.43 -21.99 -6.97
C GLN A 7 27.06 -23.47 -6.76
N ASN A 8 27.95 -24.39 -7.11
CA ASN A 8 27.78 -25.85 -6.97
C ASN A 8 26.52 -26.38 -7.66
N ARG A 9 26.21 -25.87 -8.88
CA ARG A 9 25.01 -26.20 -9.65
C ARG A 9 25.36 -26.59 -11.07
N THR A 10 24.53 -27.46 -11.65
CA THR A 10 24.56 -27.81 -13.07
C THR A 10 23.88 -26.73 -13.92
N ALA A 11 24.04 -26.77 -15.23
CA ALA A 11 23.39 -25.84 -16.15
C ALA A 11 21.86 -25.93 -16.07
N GLU A 12 21.29 -27.15 -16.00
CA GLU A 12 19.86 -27.39 -15.86
C GLU A 12 19.29 -26.78 -14.58
N GLU A 13 19.96 -26.98 -13.43
CA GLU A 13 19.54 -26.41 -12.15
C GLU A 13 19.62 -24.86 -12.15
N ILE A 14 20.59 -24.27 -12.84
CA ILE A 14 20.70 -22.81 -12.96
C ILE A 14 19.55 -22.27 -13.78
N LEU A 15 19.25 -22.84 -14.93
CA LEU A 15 18.18 -22.39 -15.82
C LEU A 15 16.80 -22.56 -15.17
N ASP A 16 16.55 -23.70 -14.51
CA ASP A 16 15.30 -23.95 -13.76
C ASP A 16 15.11 -22.91 -12.65
N LEU A 17 16.17 -22.59 -11.92
CA LEU A 17 16.10 -21.56 -10.87
C LEU A 17 15.82 -20.16 -11.42
N LEU A 18 16.43 -19.79 -12.54
CA LEU A 18 16.24 -18.49 -13.14
C LEU A 18 14.81 -18.31 -13.69
N GLU A 19 14.21 -19.39 -14.18
CA GLU A 19 12.86 -19.42 -14.73
C GLU A 19 11.78 -19.49 -13.62
N ASN A 20 11.99 -20.33 -12.61
CA ASN A 20 10.94 -20.72 -11.66
C ASN A 20 11.11 -20.17 -10.22
N ALA A 21 12.13 -19.36 -9.93
CA ALA A 21 12.32 -18.81 -8.59
C ALA A 21 11.18 -17.87 -8.17
N SER A 22 10.75 -18.00 -6.90
CA SER A 22 9.79 -17.09 -6.29
C SER A 22 10.35 -16.55 -4.96
N PRO A 23 10.58 -15.21 -4.85
CA PRO A 23 10.41 -14.17 -5.87
C PRO A 23 11.41 -14.32 -7.04
N ALA A 24 11.04 -13.82 -8.22
CA ALA A 24 11.87 -13.88 -9.42
C ALA A 24 13.25 -13.25 -9.19
N ILE A 25 14.30 -13.93 -9.65
CA ILE A 25 15.69 -13.46 -9.53
C ILE A 25 15.92 -12.30 -10.49
N GLN A 26 16.31 -11.14 -9.97
CA GLN A 26 16.52 -9.91 -10.76
C GLN A 26 17.86 -9.90 -11.51
N MET A 27 18.85 -10.60 -10.99
CA MET A 27 20.21 -10.72 -11.49
C MET A 27 20.89 -11.89 -10.80
N ALA A 28 21.71 -12.65 -11.50
CA ALA A 28 22.48 -13.72 -10.88
C ALA A 28 23.99 -13.64 -11.21
N GLU A 29 24.82 -13.97 -10.24
CA GLU A 29 26.24 -14.23 -10.40
C GLU A 29 26.45 -15.75 -10.51
N ILE A 30 27.04 -16.21 -11.61
CA ILE A 30 27.40 -17.61 -11.80
C ILE A 30 28.89 -17.79 -11.44
N ARG A 31 29.16 -18.55 -10.38
CA ARG A 31 30.53 -18.87 -9.92
C ARG A 31 31.12 -20.02 -10.76
N LEU A 32 31.67 -19.69 -11.94
CA LEU A 32 32.24 -20.63 -12.92
C LEU A 32 33.43 -21.45 -12.37
N ASP A 33 34.07 -20.95 -11.33
CA ASP A 33 35.12 -21.69 -10.57
C ASP A 33 34.53 -22.75 -9.63
N ARG A 34 33.25 -22.64 -9.28
CA ARG A 34 32.55 -23.55 -8.36
C ARG A 34 31.42 -24.35 -9.00
N CYS A 35 30.92 -23.92 -10.15
CA CYS A 35 29.96 -24.69 -10.94
C CYS A 35 30.71 -25.62 -11.92
N PRO A 36 30.39 -26.92 -11.97
CA PRO A 36 31.05 -27.88 -12.84
C PRO A 36 30.53 -27.80 -14.28
N LEU A 37 30.62 -26.61 -14.90
CA LEU A 37 30.14 -26.33 -16.24
C LEU A 37 31.25 -26.50 -17.28
N THR A 38 30.94 -27.15 -18.38
CA THR A 38 31.74 -27.15 -19.62
C THR A 38 31.53 -25.83 -20.38
N GLU A 39 32.38 -25.55 -21.39
CA GLU A 39 32.23 -24.36 -22.23
C GLU A 39 30.86 -24.34 -22.95
N ASP A 40 30.40 -25.47 -23.51
CA ASP A 40 29.10 -25.60 -24.16
C ASP A 40 27.93 -25.34 -23.19
N GLU A 41 28.04 -25.77 -21.94
CA GLU A 41 27.04 -25.50 -20.90
C GLU A 41 27.06 -24.02 -20.45
N ILE A 42 28.24 -23.39 -20.38
CA ILE A 42 28.34 -21.94 -20.16
C ILE A 42 27.65 -21.18 -21.28
N GLU A 43 27.93 -21.51 -22.54
CA GLU A 43 27.25 -20.93 -23.69
C GLU A 43 25.73 -21.07 -23.59
N THR A 44 25.25 -22.28 -23.22
CA THR A 44 23.83 -22.55 -23.06
C THR A 44 23.20 -21.68 -21.97
N VAL A 45 23.81 -21.58 -20.78
CA VAL A 45 23.29 -20.80 -19.63
C VAL A 45 23.22 -19.31 -19.99
N PHE A 46 24.27 -18.74 -20.55
CA PHE A 46 24.34 -17.30 -20.81
C PHE A 46 23.54 -16.86 -22.03
N SER A 47 23.29 -17.74 -23.03
CA SER A 47 22.47 -17.43 -24.20
C SER A 47 20.97 -17.66 -23.98
N SER A 48 20.59 -18.52 -23.03
CA SER A 48 19.18 -18.90 -22.81
C SER A 48 18.47 -18.09 -21.73
N SER A 49 19.20 -17.31 -20.93
CA SER A 49 18.63 -16.59 -19.80
C SER A 49 18.23 -15.16 -20.14
N ASP A 50 16.98 -14.80 -19.89
CA ASP A 50 16.51 -13.40 -19.92
C ASP A 50 16.96 -12.59 -18.68
N THR A 51 17.35 -13.30 -17.60
CA THR A 51 17.89 -12.66 -16.38
C THR A 51 19.32 -12.19 -16.62
N PRO A 52 19.69 -10.94 -16.30
CA PRO A 52 21.06 -10.44 -16.43
C PRO A 52 22.03 -11.28 -15.60
N LEU A 53 23.07 -11.84 -16.22
CA LEU A 53 24.05 -12.72 -15.59
C LEU A 53 25.42 -12.04 -15.45
N ILE A 54 26.06 -12.27 -14.29
CA ILE A 54 27.48 -11.96 -14.04
C ILE A 54 28.27 -13.26 -14.15
N ALA A 55 29.24 -13.31 -15.07
CA ALA A 55 30.21 -14.39 -15.13
C ALA A 55 31.36 -14.09 -14.16
N THR A 56 31.57 -14.95 -13.15
CA THR A 56 32.65 -14.84 -12.18
C THR A 56 33.44 -16.14 -12.13
N CYS A 57 34.74 -16.07 -12.39
CA CYS A 57 35.64 -17.20 -12.25
C CYS A 57 36.88 -16.76 -11.46
N ARG A 58 36.91 -17.09 -10.16
CA ARG A 58 38.00 -16.65 -9.26
C ARG A 58 39.16 -17.60 -9.29
N VAL A 59 40.33 -16.99 -9.20
CA VAL A 59 41.66 -17.68 -9.13
C VAL A 59 42.37 -17.33 -7.83
N ALA A 60 42.29 -16.05 -7.41
CA ALA A 60 42.91 -15.58 -6.17
C ALA A 60 41.99 -15.79 -4.96
N GLY A 61 42.53 -15.72 -3.76
CA GLY A 61 41.79 -15.79 -2.51
C GLY A 61 41.06 -17.09 -2.32
N ASP A 62 39.71 -17.08 -2.49
CA ASP A 62 38.78 -18.23 -2.33
C ASP A 62 38.52 -18.99 -3.65
N GLY A 63 39.23 -18.62 -4.73
CA GLY A 63 39.05 -19.23 -6.05
C GLY A 63 39.85 -20.53 -6.25
N ASN A 64 39.49 -21.25 -7.31
CA ASN A 64 40.14 -22.49 -7.73
C ASN A 64 40.52 -22.40 -9.22
N GLY A 65 41.64 -22.99 -9.60
CA GLY A 65 42.05 -23.10 -11.01
C GLY A 65 43.17 -22.17 -11.40
N THR A 66 43.36 -22.03 -12.70
CA THR A 66 44.41 -21.21 -13.32
C THR A 66 43.83 -19.98 -14.04
N TRP A 67 44.64 -18.96 -14.29
CA TRP A 67 44.17 -17.81 -15.06
C TRP A 67 43.85 -18.15 -16.51
N GLU A 68 44.44 -19.21 -17.08
CA GLU A 68 44.13 -19.70 -18.43
C GLU A 68 42.71 -20.32 -18.49
N GLU A 69 42.35 -21.16 -17.51
CA GLU A 69 41.02 -21.75 -17.40
C GLU A 69 39.97 -20.69 -17.12
N ALA A 70 40.25 -19.75 -16.21
CA ALA A 70 39.35 -18.66 -15.89
C ALA A 70 39.10 -17.75 -17.12
N GLU A 71 40.13 -17.45 -17.91
CA GLU A 71 40.03 -16.66 -19.14
C GLU A 71 39.14 -17.36 -20.16
N ALA A 72 39.32 -18.66 -20.39
CA ALA A 72 38.53 -19.42 -21.36
C ALA A 72 37.03 -19.41 -20.99
N LYS A 73 36.72 -19.69 -19.73
CA LYS A 73 35.31 -19.69 -19.21
C LYS A 73 34.67 -18.29 -19.28
N LEU A 74 35.39 -17.25 -18.87
CA LEU A 74 34.90 -15.87 -18.93
C LEU A 74 34.73 -15.40 -20.39
N GLN A 75 35.60 -15.83 -21.30
CA GLN A 75 35.48 -15.53 -22.73
C GLN A 75 34.23 -16.15 -23.31
N ALA A 76 33.96 -17.45 -23.06
CA ALA A 76 32.75 -18.14 -23.49
C ALA A 76 31.48 -17.44 -23.00
N ALA A 77 31.44 -17.04 -21.73
CA ALA A 77 30.31 -16.29 -21.17
C ALA A 77 30.11 -14.91 -21.80
N ILE A 78 31.19 -14.17 -22.10
CA ILE A 78 31.13 -12.87 -22.79
C ILE A 78 30.55 -13.04 -24.19
N GLU A 79 31.03 -14.02 -24.95
CA GLU A 79 30.63 -14.25 -26.35
C GLU A 79 29.16 -14.68 -26.48
N THR A 80 28.56 -15.21 -25.40
CA THR A 80 27.19 -15.75 -25.38
C THR A 80 26.19 -14.90 -24.62
N GLY A 81 26.56 -13.70 -24.18
CA GLY A 81 25.59 -12.72 -23.70
C GLY A 81 25.65 -12.39 -22.20
N ALA A 82 26.77 -12.66 -21.53
CA ALA A 82 26.95 -12.19 -20.16
C ALA A 82 26.75 -10.68 -20.05
N ALA A 83 25.85 -10.24 -19.16
CA ALA A 83 25.65 -8.81 -18.94
C ALA A 83 26.87 -8.16 -18.26
N PHE A 84 27.53 -8.92 -17.41
CA PHE A 84 28.76 -8.50 -16.71
C PHE A 84 29.77 -9.65 -16.63
N VAL A 85 31.03 -9.28 -16.55
CA VAL A 85 32.12 -10.18 -16.19
C VAL A 85 32.86 -9.61 -14.98
N ASP A 86 33.06 -10.41 -13.94
CA ASP A 86 33.84 -10.03 -12.74
C ASP A 86 35.28 -10.59 -12.87
N LEU A 87 36.27 -9.69 -12.94
CA LEU A 87 37.69 -10.00 -13.04
C LEU A 87 38.46 -9.39 -11.87
N GLU A 88 39.08 -10.25 -11.09
CA GLU A 88 39.90 -9.85 -9.93
C GLU A 88 41.04 -8.92 -10.31
N LEU A 89 41.39 -7.98 -9.41
CA LEU A 89 42.46 -7.00 -9.62
C LEU A 89 43.83 -7.66 -9.77
N GLU A 90 44.01 -8.85 -9.21
CA GLU A 90 45.22 -9.69 -9.25
C GLU A 90 45.44 -10.36 -10.62
N ALA A 91 44.45 -10.35 -11.51
CA ALA A 91 44.54 -10.98 -12.82
C ALA A 91 45.72 -10.39 -13.65
N PRO A 92 46.49 -11.23 -14.38
CA PRO A 92 47.57 -10.78 -15.25
C PRO A 92 47.08 -9.72 -16.23
N LYS A 93 47.91 -8.68 -16.45
CA LYS A 93 47.55 -7.54 -17.32
C LYS A 93 47.13 -7.96 -18.73
N GLU A 94 47.74 -8.99 -19.26
CA GLU A 94 47.43 -9.47 -20.63
C GLU A 94 46.06 -10.16 -20.68
N VAL A 95 45.67 -10.95 -19.66
CA VAL A 95 44.33 -11.50 -19.50
C VAL A 95 43.29 -10.38 -19.44
N GLY A 96 43.51 -9.38 -18.58
CA GLY A 96 42.61 -8.23 -18.47
C GLY A 96 42.46 -7.43 -19.77
N LYS A 97 43.51 -7.34 -20.60
CA LYS A 97 43.42 -6.67 -21.93
C LYS A 97 42.56 -7.47 -22.91
N ARG A 98 42.74 -8.79 -22.98
CA ARG A 98 41.98 -9.65 -23.90
C ARG A 98 40.51 -9.68 -23.55
N LEU A 99 40.17 -9.93 -22.28
CA LEU A 99 38.78 -9.92 -21.81
C LEU A 99 38.13 -8.55 -21.99
N ARG A 100 38.81 -7.43 -21.74
CA ARG A 100 38.25 -6.09 -22.01
C ARG A 100 37.95 -5.87 -23.49
N ARG A 101 38.80 -6.40 -24.39
CA ARG A 101 38.52 -6.32 -25.82
C ARG A 101 37.24 -7.12 -26.17
N ALA A 102 37.14 -8.33 -25.67
CA ALA A 102 35.93 -9.15 -25.84
C ALA A 102 34.69 -8.45 -25.28
N CYS A 103 34.76 -7.89 -24.05
CA CYS A 103 33.66 -7.13 -23.49
C CYS A 103 33.20 -5.97 -24.39
N SER A 104 34.15 -5.22 -24.98
CA SER A 104 33.84 -4.13 -25.91
C SER A 104 33.21 -4.61 -27.23
N GLU A 105 33.55 -5.83 -27.69
CA GLU A 105 33.07 -6.41 -28.92
C GLU A 105 31.67 -6.95 -28.76
N TYR A 106 31.35 -7.59 -27.63
CA TYR A 106 30.08 -8.26 -27.37
C TYR A 106 29.10 -7.45 -26.47
N GLY A 107 29.50 -6.26 -26.00
CA GLY A 107 28.64 -5.39 -25.21
C GLY A 107 28.54 -5.75 -23.71
N THR A 108 29.40 -6.64 -23.22
CA THR A 108 29.49 -7.03 -21.81
C THR A 108 30.17 -5.93 -20.99
N ARG A 109 29.71 -5.67 -19.78
CA ARG A 109 30.33 -4.68 -18.86
C ARG A 109 31.33 -5.36 -17.92
N MET A 110 32.49 -4.74 -17.72
CA MET A 110 33.54 -5.29 -16.88
C MET A 110 33.46 -4.77 -15.44
N ILE A 111 33.35 -5.68 -14.48
CA ILE A 111 33.53 -5.44 -13.05
C ILE A 111 34.99 -5.75 -12.73
N ARG A 112 35.68 -4.80 -12.08
CA ARG A 112 37.03 -5.07 -11.49
C ARG A 112 36.87 -5.16 -10.00
N SER A 113 37.24 -6.32 -9.43
CA SER A 113 37.00 -6.62 -8.02
C SER A 113 38.28 -6.76 -7.21
N ALA A 114 38.18 -6.31 -5.95
CA ALA A 114 39.22 -6.51 -4.93
C ALA A 114 38.54 -7.02 -3.65
N HIS A 115 39.12 -8.03 -3.00
CA HIS A 115 38.60 -8.67 -1.81
C HIS A 115 39.63 -8.66 -0.68
N PHE A 116 39.22 -8.19 0.50
CA PHE A 116 40.05 -8.11 1.69
C PHE A 116 39.45 -9.01 2.78
N PHE A 117 39.98 -10.21 2.95
CA PHE A 117 39.50 -11.20 3.89
C PHE A 117 40.05 -11.01 5.31
N ASP A 118 41.22 -10.36 5.45
CA ASP A 118 41.92 -10.22 6.73
C ASP A 118 41.55 -8.94 7.51
N GLY A 119 40.57 -8.17 7.04
CA GLY A 119 40.12 -6.94 7.68
C GLY A 119 39.78 -5.82 6.70
N THR A 120 39.49 -4.63 7.23
CA THR A 120 39.17 -3.43 6.45
C THR A 120 40.40 -2.53 6.35
N PRO A 121 40.97 -2.31 5.16
CA PRO A 121 42.11 -1.40 4.94
C PRO A 121 41.80 0.05 5.35
N SER A 122 42.80 0.90 5.37
CA SER A 122 42.61 2.33 5.54
C SER A 122 41.83 2.94 4.38
N LEU A 123 41.17 4.07 4.61
CA LEU A 123 40.37 4.73 3.57
C LEU A 123 41.29 5.13 2.36
N GLU A 124 42.55 5.48 2.61
CA GLU A 124 43.53 5.81 1.57
C GLU A 124 43.84 4.58 0.70
N ASP A 125 44.10 3.41 1.32
CA ASP A 125 44.34 2.15 0.61
C ASP A 125 43.11 1.70 -0.20
N LEU A 126 41.88 1.90 0.34
CA LEU A 126 40.64 1.60 -0.36
C LEU A 126 40.47 2.50 -1.60
N ARG A 127 40.79 3.79 -1.50
CA ARG A 127 40.81 4.74 -2.63
C ARG A 127 41.80 4.34 -3.69
N GLU A 128 43.05 4.02 -3.28
CA GLU A 128 44.07 3.57 -4.22
C GLU A 128 43.65 2.28 -4.94
N THR A 129 43.01 1.34 -4.21
CA THR A 129 42.46 0.10 -4.79
C THR A 129 41.38 0.39 -5.81
N ALA A 130 40.42 1.25 -5.47
CA ALA A 130 39.36 1.65 -6.37
C ALA A 130 39.86 2.33 -7.64
N ASP A 131 40.87 3.23 -7.51
CA ASP A 131 41.51 3.88 -8.64
C ASP A 131 42.28 2.88 -9.53
N ARG A 132 42.88 1.86 -8.93
CA ARG A 132 43.54 0.77 -9.69
C ARG A 132 42.47 -0.03 -10.45
N CYS A 133 41.36 -0.40 -9.85
CA CYS A 133 40.23 -1.09 -10.51
C CYS A 133 39.77 -0.28 -11.74
N ARG A 134 39.55 1.03 -11.59
CA ARG A 134 39.18 1.93 -12.68
C ARG A 134 40.25 1.99 -13.78
N LYS A 135 41.51 2.17 -13.41
CA LYS A 135 42.64 2.25 -14.33
C LYS A 135 42.81 0.97 -15.15
N PHE A 136 42.54 -0.18 -14.55
CA PHE A 136 42.60 -1.49 -15.23
C PHE A 136 41.31 -1.89 -15.95
N GLY A 137 40.40 -0.94 -16.18
CA GLY A 137 39.29 -1.07 -17.12
C GLY A 137 37.97 -1.48 -16.46
N GLY A 138 37.84 -1.36 -15.15
CA GLY A 138 36.55 -1.54 -14.49
C GLY A 138 35.55 -0.45 -14.87
N GLU A 139 34.46 -0.83 -15.49
CA GLU A 139 33.28 0.03 -15.63
C GLU A 139 32.51 0.10 -14.33
N ILE A 140 32.54 -1.00 -13.57
CA ILE A 140 32.11 -1.09 -12.19
C ILE A 140 33.30 -1.51 -11.32
N ILE A 141 33.47 -0.81 -10.22
CA ILE A 141 34.46 -1.10 -9.20
C ILE A 141 33.80 -1.91 -8.11
N LYS A 142 34.34 -3.09 -7.76
CA LYS A 142 33.81 -3.91 -6.66
C LYS A 142 34.84 -4.03 -5.55
N ILE A 143 34.49 -3.62 -4.33
CA ILE A 143 35.33 -3.74 -3.14
C ILE A 143 34.55 -4.46 -2.05
N ALA A 144 35.06 -5.62 -1.63
CA ALA A 144 34.50 -6.38 -0.52
C ALA A 144 35.55 -6.53 0.58
N VAL A 145 35.22 -6.07 1.79
CA VAL A 145 36.13 -6.11 2.94
C VAL A 145 35.56 -6.93 4.08
N SER A 146 36.39 -7.53 4.92
CA SER A 146 35.92 -8.08 6.21
C SER A 146 35.89 -6.97 7.26
N ALA A 147 34.76 -6.79 7.95
CA ALA A 147 34.63 -5.80 9.02
C ALA A 147 34.25 -6.46 10.34
N GLY A 148 34.95 -6.05 11.40
CA GLY A 148 34.69 -6.45 12.78
C GLY A 148 33.96 -5.37 13.61
N SER A 149 33.78 -4.15 13.07
CA SER A 149 33.17 -3.03 13.77
C SER A 149 32.37 -2.12 12.83
N GLU A 150 31.44 -1.32 13.39
CA GLU A 150 30.68 -0.30 12.65
C GLU A 150 31.56 0.81 12.06
N GLU A 151 32.69 1.12 12.71
CA GLU A 151 33.64 2.10 12.20
C GLU A 151 34.29 1.63 10.89
N GLU A 152 34.62 0.33 10.80
CA GLU A 152 35.13 -0.28 9.58
C GLU A 152 34.10 -0.34 8.47
N VAL A 153 32.83 -0.62 8.80
CA VAL A 153 31.70 -0.54 7.87
C VAL A 153 31.53 0.88 7.32
N THR A 154 31.52 1.87 8.21
CA THR A 154 31.41 3.28 7.80
C THR A 154 32.54 3.69 6.88
N ARG A 155 33.75 3.20 7.13
CA ARG A 155 34.91 3.48 6.31
C ARG A 155 34.76 2.98 4.88
N VAL A 156 34.27 1.76 4.66
CA VAL A 156 34.09 1.28 3.28
C VAL A 156 32.92 1.96 2.59
N LEU A 157 31.84 2.27 3.33
CA LEU A 157 30.68 2.97 2.76
C LEU A 157 30.98 4.43 2.41
N SER A 158 31.94 5.09 3.08
CA SER A 158 32.33 6.47 2.74
C SER A 158 32.94 6.61 1.33
N LEU A 159 33.33 5.51 0.68
CA LEU A 159 33.76 5.55 -0.72
C LEU A 159 32.64 6.06 -1.66
N TYR A 160 31.38 5.87 -1.32
CA TYR A 160 30.26 6.34 -2.16
C TYR A 160 30.18 7.87 -2.29
N ASP A 161 30.79 8.62 -1.37
CA ASP A 161 30.86 10.09 -1.46
C ASP A 161 31.79 10.57 -2.62
N GLU A 162 32.62 9.68 -3.16
CA GLU A 162 33.68 10.02 -4.12
C GLU A 162 33.47 9.43 -5.53
N TYR A 163 32.51 8.53 -5.68
CA TYR A 163 32.25 7.84 -6.94
C TYR A 163 30.85 8.12 -7.46
N GLU A 164 30.73 8.23 -8.78
CA GLU A 164 29.46 8.41 -9.46
C GLU A 164 28.50 7.24 -9.19
N GLU A 165 27.23 7.54 -9.04
CA GLU A 165 26.16 6.55 -8.87
C GLU A 165 26.21 5.48 -9.98
N GLY A 166 26.06 4.22 -9.61
CA GLY A 166 26.13 3.09 -10.53
C GLY A 166 27.54 2.62 -10.93
N ARG A 167 28.60 3.21 -10.36
CA ARG A 167 30.00 2.85 -10.68
C ARG A 167 30.70 2.05 -9.60
N LEU A 168 30.22 2.07 -8.37
CA LEU A 168 30.82 1.42 -7.22
C LEU A 168 29.89 0.39 -6.60
N VAL A 169 30.44 -0.79 -6.28
CA VAL A 169 29.83 -1.82 -5.43
C VAL A 169 30.79 -2.05 -4.25
N ALA A 170 30.56 -1.40 -3.12
CA ALA A 170 31.40 -1.52 -1.94
C ALA A 170 30.57 -1.89 -0.72
N PHE A 171 30.96 -2.95 -0.01
CA PHE A 171 30.30 -3.42 1.19
C PHE A 171 31.24 -4.23 2.08
N ALA A 172 30.84 -4.45 3.32
CA ALA A 172 31.56 -5.25 4.28
C ALA A 172 30.95 -6.66 4.43
N MET A 173 31.83 -7.64 4.63
CA MET A 173 31.53 -9.02 5.00
C MET A 173 31.56 -9.19 6.53
N GLY A 174 31.07 -10.30 7.03
CA GLY A 174 30.94 -10.56 8.47
C GLY A 174 29.64 -10.04 9.05
N GLU A 175 29.35 -10.41 10.30
CA GLU A 175 28.08 -10.04 10.95
C GLU A 175 27.95 -8.51 11.13
N ALA A 176 29.05 -7.84 11.51
CA ALA A 176 29.08 -6.38 11.61
C ALA A 176 28.80 -5.69 10.26
N GLY A 177 29.23 -6.32 9.15
CA GLY A 177 29.05 -5.81 7.79
C GLY A 177 27.69 -6.10 7.16
N ARG A 178 26.83 -6.92 7.80
CA ARG A 178 25.58 -7.42 7.20
C ARG A 178 24.69 -6.30 6.66
N SER A 179 24.51 -5.22 7.43
CA SER A 179 23.68 -4.07 7.04
C SER A 179 24.24 -3.30 5.84
N SER A 180 25.57 -3.30 5.63
CA SER A 180 26.21 -2.56 4.54
C SER A 180 25.78 -3.03 3.16
N ARG A 181 25.34 -4.29 3.03
CA ARG A 181 24.81 -4.85 1.78
C ARG A 181 23.48 -4.24 1.36
N LEU A 182 22.69 -3.73 2.32
CA LEU A 182 21.49 -2.95 2.05
C LEU A 182 21.82 -1.47 1.87
N GLU A 183 22.72 -0.96 2.70
CA GLU A 183 23.10 0.46 2.71
C GLU A 183 23.83 0.87 1.43
N CYS A 184 24.67 0.00 0.87
CA CYS A 184 25.36 0.27 -0.38
C CYS A 184 24.38 0.61 -1.54
N LEU A 185 23.20 -0.02 -1.59
CA LEU A 185 22.20 0.30 -2.59
C LEU A 185 21.61 1.70 -2.41
N ARG A 186 21.45 2.16 -1.15
CA ARG A 186 20.98 3.52 -0.85
C ARG A 186 22.00 4.59 -1.23
N LEU A 187 23.27 4.22 -1.15
CA LEU A 187 24.39 5.10 -1.48
C LEU A 187 24.72 5.11 -2.98
N GLY A 188 23.96 4.39 -3.82
CA GLY A 188 24.09 4.44 -5.28
C GLY A 188 24.79 3.24 -5.90
N SER A 189 24.98 2.12 -5.17
CA SER A 189 25.45 0.87 -5.78
C SER A 189 24.45 0.37 -6.83
N PRO A 190 24.89 -0.08 -8.01
CA PRO A 190 24.02 -0.59 -9.05
C PRO A 190 23.34 -1.91 -8.63
N PHE A 191 23.99 -2.70 -7.80
CA PHE A 191 23.47 -3.95 -7.23
C PHE A 191 24.21 -4.33 -5.95
N THR A 192 23.65 -5.29 -5.22
CA THR A 192 24.29 -5.93 -4.05
C THR A 192 24.17 -7.44 -4.17
N TYR A 193 24.87 -8.18 -3.33
CA TYR A 193 24.93 -9.63 -3.41
C TYR A 193 24.16 -10.32 -2.28
N ALA A 194 23.35 -11.31 -2.65
CA ALA A 194 22.62 -12.21 -1.75
C ALA A 194 22.97 -13.69 -2.01
N ALA A 195 22.79 -14.53 -1.02
CA ALA A 195 22.78 -15.99 -1.21
C ALA A 195 21.36 -16.41 -1.63
N LEU A 196 21.19 -17.55 -2.31
CA LEU A 196 19.87 -18.08 -2.60
C LEU A 196 19.14 -18.46 -1.30
N THR A 197 19.83 -19.20 -0.42
CA THR A 197 19.36 -19.55 0.93
C THR A 197 20.43 -19.24 1.98
N SER A 198 20.09 -19.31 3.27
CA SER A 198 21.05 -19.13 4.37
C SER A 198 22.18 -20.16 4.35
N GLU A 199 21.90 -21.38 3.87
CA GLU A 199 22.85 -22.50 3.83
C GLU A 199 23.84 -22.36 2.67
N GLU A 200 23.48 -21.63 1.63
CA GLU A 200 24.28 -21.40 0.44
C GLU A 200 25.08 -20.09 0.47
N ALA A 201 25.17 -19.45 1.64
CA ALA A 201 25.92 -18.21 1.78
C ALA A 201 27.38 -18.38 1.38
N ALA A 202 27.81 -17.64 0.36
CA ALA A 202 29.18 -17.68 -0.15
C ALA A 202 30.18 -16.95 0.75
N ALA A 203 29.71 -16.08 1.64
CA ALA A 203 30.52 -15.31 2.58
C ALA A 203 29.74 -15.02 3.89
N PRO A 204 30.43 -14.91 5.05
CA PRO A 204 29.80 -14.54 6.31
C PRO A 204 29.01 -13.24 6.22
N GLY A 205 27.83 -13.18 6.85
CA GLY A 205 26.96 -12.00 6.84
C GLY A 205 26.20 -11.77 5.53
N GLN A 206 26.23 -12.72 4.59
CA GLN A 206 25.42 -12.65 3.37
C GLN A 206 23.95 -12.95 3.70
N TRP A 207 23.06 -12.08 3.20
CA TRP A 207 21.63 -12.25 3.37
C TRP A 207 21.08 -13.33 2.45
N PRO A 208 20.11 -14.16 2.88
CA PRO A 208 19.27 -14.93 1.98
C PRO A 208 18.51 -13.99 1.05
N TYR A 209 18.30 -14.40 -0.20
CA TYR A 209 17.63 -13.57 -1.22
C TYR A 209 16.21 -13.14 -0.79
N SER A 210 15.44 -14.08 -0.22
CA SER A 210 14.08 -13.78 0.26
C SER A 210 14.08 -12.73 1.38
N GLU A 211 14.95 -12.89 2.40
CA GLU A 211 15.06 -11.94 3.51
C GLU A 211 15.56 -10.57 3.05
N MET A 212 16.57 -10.53 2.16
CA MET A 212 17.08 -9.29 1.60
C MET A 212 16.02 -8.59 0.75
N THR A 213 15.27 -9.35 -0.03
CA THR A 213 14.14 -8.85 -0.81
C THR A 213 13.09 -8.24 0.10
N GLU A 214 12.69 -8.92 1.16
CA GLU A 214 11.75 -8.41 2.15
C GLU A 214 12.28 -7.13 2.83
N ALA A 215 13.52 -7.14 3.31
CA ALA A 215 14.13 -5.99 3.96
C ALA A 215 14.28 -4.76 3.04
N LEU A 216 14.56 -4.95 1.76
CA LEU A 216 14.65 -3.87 0.78
C LEU A 216 13.28 -3.39 0.32
N TYR A 217 12.35 -4.30 0.08
CA TYR A 217 11.01 -3.95 -0.42
C TYR A 217 10.09 -3.39 0.66
N SER A 218 10.30 -3.69 1.92
CA SER A 218 9.62 -2.97 3.02
C SER A 218 10.03 -1.49 3.10
N ARG A 219 11.15 -1.09 2.47
CA ARG A 219 11.70 0.28 2.51
C ARG A 219 11.88 0.96 1.14
N ALA A 220 11.91 0.22 0.03
CA ALA A 220 12.26 0.76 -1.30
C ALA A 220 11.45 0.06 -2.41
N PHE A 221 10.18 0.39 -2.52
CA PHE A 221 9.24 -0.24 -3.46
C PHE A 221 9.37 0.25 -4.92
N SER A 222 10.41 0.93 -5.29
CA SER A 222 10.42 1.79 -6.46
C SER A 222 11.26 1.35 -7.67
N ARG A 223 11.88 0.19 -7.66
CA ARG A 223 12.62 -0.27 -8.86
C ARG A 223 11.77 -0.90 -9.94
N ILE A 224 10.55 -1.27 -9.62
CA ILE A 224 9.64 -2.01 -10.50
C ILE A 224 9.18 -1.17 -11.71
N GLY A 225 9.08 0.16 -11.57
CA GLY A 225 8.52 1.02 -12.62
C GLY A 225 9.36 1.18 -13.90
N ARG A 226 10.67 0.98 -13.86
CA ARG A 226 11.53 1.25 -15.03
C ARG A 226 11.65 0.09 -16.02
N GLU A 227 11.72 -1.14 -15.53
CA GLU A 227 11.87 -2.31 -16.41
C GLU A 227 10.55 -2.61 -17.13
N ALA A 228 9.43 -2.52 -16.43
CA ALA A 228 8.11 -2.61 -17.03
C ALA A 228 7.83 -1.53 -18.10
N GLN A 229 8.44 -0.35 -18.00
CA GLN A 229 8.31 0.73 -19.00
C GLN A 229 9.15 0.51 -20.26
N ARG A 230 10.33 -0.14 -20.17
CA ARG A 230 11.19 -0.35 -21.32
C ARG A 230 10.63 -1.36 -22.31
N ASP A 231 9.93 -2.37 -21.84
CA ASP A 231 9.40 -3.45 -22.67
C ASP A 231 7.91 -3.30 -23.00
N GLY A 232 7.28 -2.16 -22.63
CA GLY A 232 5.82 -2.00 -22.79
C GLY A 232 5.06 -3.02 -21.94
N GLY A 233 5.66 -3.47 -20.86
CA GLY A 233 5.18 -4.53 -19.99
C GLY A 233 3.78 -4.24 -19.49
N CYS A 234 2.82 -4.85 -20.15
CA CYS A 234 1.47 -4.99 -19.67
C CYS A 234 1.51 -5.95 -18.47
N PRO A 235 0.73 -5.70 -17.39
CA PRO A 235 0.51 -6.71 -16.35
C PRO A 235 0.16 -8.03 -17.05
N SER A 236 0.64 -9.16 -16.53
CA SER A 236 0.42 -10.47 -17.15
C SER A 236 -1.03 -10.60 -17.56
N ASP A 237 -1.28 -10.78 -18.88
CA ASP A 237 -2.61 -10.69 -19.47
C ASP A 237 -3.47 -11.84 -18.93
N GLY A 238 -4.13 -11.64 -17.82
CA GLY A 238 -4.97 -12.66 -17.19
C GLY A 238 -5.01 -12.67 -15.67
N THR A 239 -4.06 -12.06 -14.96
CA THR A 239 -4.09 -12.03 -13.48
C THR A 239 -5.30 -11.21 -12.99
N ILE A 240 -6.16 -11.86 -12.20
CA ILE A 240 -7.30 -11.23 -11.54
C ILE A 240 -6.93 -11.03 -10.07
N LEU A 241 -6.93 -9.79 -9.61
CA LEU A 241 -6.59 -9.45 -8.24
C LEU A 241 -7.82 -9.47 -7.35
N GLN A 242 -7.73 -10.17 -6.22
CA GLN A 242 -8.76 -10.12 -5.19
C GLN A 242 -8.58 -8.85 -4.34
N MET A 243 -9.61 -7.99 -4.28
CA MET A 243 -9.59 -6.81 -3.43
C MET A 243 -9.87 -7.17 -1.97
N PRO A 244 -9.24 -6.45 -1.00
CA PRO A 244 -9.52 -6.65 0.41
C PRO A 244 -10.95 -6.22 0.74
N SER A 245 -11.47 -6.68 1.88
CA SER A 245 -12.77 -6.23 2.36
C SER A 245 -12.75 -4.75 2.73
N SER A 246 -13.89 -4.06 2.48
CA SER A 246 -14.06 -2.66 2.85
C SER A 246 -13.88 -2.46 4.35
N LYS A 247 -12.86 -1.72 4.73
CA LYS A 247 -12.60 -1.33 6.12
C LYS A 247 -13.82 -0.62 6.75
N SER A 248 -14.49 0.22 5.97
CA SER A 248 -15.66 0.99 6.42
C SER A 248 -16.86 0.11 6.74
N PHE A 249 -17.12 -0.93 5.95
CA PHE A 249 -18.13 -1.94 6.25
C PHE A 249 -17.69 -2.85 7.39
N ALA A 250 -16.44 -3.34 7.35
CA ALA A 250 -15.92 -4.29 8.32
C ALA A 250 -16.03 -3.77 9.76
N GLN A 251 -15.57 -2.56 10.07
CA GLN A 251 -15.64 -2.01 11.42
C GLN A 251 -17.08 -1.88 11.93
N ARG A 252 -18.02 -1.44 11.07
CA ARG A 252 -19.44 -1.32 11.41
C ARG A 252 -20.08 -2.69 11.67
N ALA A 253 -19.83 -3.64 10.78
CA ALA A 253 -20.37 -5.00 10.89
C ALA A 253 -19.80 -5.74 12.12
N ILE A 254 -18.52 -5.61 12.43
CA ILE A 254 -17.87 -6.18 13.61
C ILE A 254 -18.54 -5.65 14.90
N ILE A 255 -18.73 -4.34 15.00
CA ILE A 255 -19.37 -3.73 16.17
C ILE A 255 -20.86 -4.10 16.25
N ALA A 256 -21.58 -4.13 15.12
CA ALA A 256 -22.97 -4.56 15.09
C ALA A 256 -23.12 -6.04 15.50
N ALA A 257 -22.24 -6.91 15.03
CA ALA A 257 -22.18 -8.32 15.43
C ALA A 257 -21.92 -8.48 16.94
N ALA A 258 -21.03 -7.66 17.52
CA ALA A 258 -20.79 -7.67 18.96
C ALA A 258 -22.03 -7.23 19.77
N LEU A 259 -22.77 -6.23 19.28
CA LEU A 259 -24.03 -5.79 19.91
C LEU A 259 -25.17 -6.81 19.77
N ALA A 260 -25.12 -7.67 18.73
CA ALA A 260 -26.08 -8.76 18.49
C ALA A 260 -25.79 -10.01 19.33
N GLY A 261 -24.58 -10.19 19.83
CA GLY A 261 -24.17 -11.39 20.59
C GLY A 261 -23.24 -12.33 19.80
N ASN A 262 -23.38 -13.67 19.96
CA ASN A 262 -22.32 -14.62 19.57
C ASN A 262 -22.47 -15.29 18.19
N ASP A 263 -23.60 -15.20 17.51
CA ASP A 263 -23.96 -16.11 16.42
C ASP A 263 -23.93 -15.43 15.03
N SER A 264 -23.24 -14.31 14.90
CA SER A 264 -23.09 -13.62 13.61
C SER A 264 -21.89 -14.14 12.83
N THR A 265 -22.02 -14.25 11.49
CA THR A 265 -20.92 -14.56 10.56
C THR A 265 -20.63 -13.36 9.69
N LEU A 266 -19.34 -13.11 9.46
CA LEU A 266 -18.87 -12.03 8.58
C LEU A 266 -18.08 -12.65 7.43
N ASP A 267 -18.77 -12.84 6.29
CA ASP A 267 -18.18 -13.46 5.10
C ASP A 267 -17.38 -12.43 4.28
N GLY A 268 -16.32 -12.88 3.59
CA GLY A 268 -15.47 -12.02 2.77
C GLY A 268 -14.55 -11.09 3.58
N TYR A 269 -14.50 -11.23 4.89
CA TYR A 269 -13.66 -10.42 5.76
C TYR A 269 -12.16 -10.71 5.53
N THR A 270 -11.40 -9.64 5.30
CA THR A 270 -9.93 -9.65 5.30
C THR A 270 -9.42 -8.74 6.41
N PRO A 271 -8.54 -9.22 7.30
CA PRO A 271 -8.06 -8.43 8.43
C PRO A 271 -7.15 -7.28 8.00
N CYS A 272 -7.28 -6.15 8.68
CA CYS A 272 -6.33 -5.04 8.67
C CYS A 272 -6.25 -4.44 10.08
N GLU A 273 -5.25 -3.61 10.37
CA GLU A 273 -5.05 -3.08 11.73
C GLU A 273 -6.30 -2.39 12.29
N ASP A 274 -6.97 -1.53 11.50
CA ASP A 274 -8.18 -0.83 11.94
C ASP A 274 -9.33 -1.81 12.25
N SER A 275 -9.50 -2.88 11.48
CA SER A 275 -10.55 -3.87 11.69
C SER A 275 -10.23 -4.86 12.82
N GLU A 276 -8.96 -5.20 13.02
CA GLU A 276 -8.52 -6.00 14.17
C GLU A 276 -8.70 -5.22 15.49
N ASN A 277 -8.42 -3.92 15.51
CA ASN A 277 -8.75 -3.07 16.65
C ASN A 277 -10.27 -3.05 16.93
N ALA A 278 -11.11 -3.05 15.90
CA ALA A 278 -12.56 -3.17 16.07
C ALA A 278 -12.96 -4.55 16.64
N ARG A 279 -12.29 -5.64 16.24
CA ARG A 279 -12.51 -6.98 16.82
C ARG A 279 -12.14 -7.03 18.29
N ASN A 280 -10.99 -6.45 18.65
CA ASN A 280 -10.55 -6.38 20.05
C ASN A 280 -11.57 -5.62 20.91
N VAL A 281 -12.10 -4.50 20.40
CA VAL A 281 -13.16 -3.75 21.09
C VAL A 281 -14.46 -4.55 21.13
N ALA A 282 -14.83 -5.23 20.05
CA ALA A 282 -16.02 -6.07 19.98
C ALA A 282 -16.05 -7.16 21.06
N GLU A 283 -14.92 -7.85 21.30
CA GLU A 283 -14.82 -8.86 22.36
C GLU A 283 -15.09 -8.29 23.76
N VAL A 284 -14.70 -7.03 23.98
CA VAL A 284 -14.90 -6.37 25.26
C VAL A 284 -16.35 -5.96 25.48
N ILE A 285 -17.04 -5.43 24.45
CA ILE A 285 -18.43 -4.93 24.57
C ILE A 285 -19.49 -6.02 24.45
N LYS A 286 -19.16 -7.17 23.88
CA LYS A 286 -20.03 -8.32 23.62
C LYS A 286 -20.76 -8.83 24.88
N ASN A 287 -20.12 -8.80 26.01
CA ASN A 287 -20.68 -9.23 27.29
C ASN A 287 -21.49 -8.13 28.01
N LYS A 288 -21.73 -6.98 27.36
CA LYS A 288 -22.43 -5.81 27.95
C LYS A 288 -21.79 -5.29 29.27
N THR A 289 -20.62 -5.80 29.63
CA THR A 289 -19.84 -5.33 30.79
C THR A 289 -18.82 -4.35 30.29
N LEU A 290 -19.04 -3.06 30.54
CA LEU A 290 -18.10 -2.03 30.09
C LEU A 290 -16.81 -2.08 30.92
N PRO A 291 -15.64 -2.12 30.27
CA PRO A 291 -14.35 -1.96 30.93
C PRO A 291 -14.16 -0.51 31.36
N THR A 292 -13.12 -0.27 32.15
CA THR A 292 -12.71 1.10 32.48
C THR A 292 -11.96 1.79 31.34
N GLN A 293 -11.43 1.02 30.39
CA GLN A 293 -10.67 1.52 29.26
C GLN A 293 -10.92 0.68 28.01
N ILE A 294 -10.99 1.36 26.86
CA ILE A 294 -11.06 0.79 25.50
C ILE A 294 -9.92 1.37 24.69
N HIS A 295 -9.16 0.52 23.99
CA HIS A 295 -8.10 0.91 23.09
C HIS A 295 -8.57 0.76 21.63
N VAL A 296 -8.48 1.84 20.85
CA VAL A 296 -9.01 1.90 19.46
C VAL A 296 -7.90 1.91 18.41
N GLY A 297 -6.63 1.69 18.80
CA GLY A 297 -5.48 1.77 17.91
C GLY A 297 -5.37 3.16 17.26
N GLU A 298 -5.15 3.20 15.97
CA GLU A 298 -5.13 4.44 15.18
C GLU A 298 -6.47 4.76 14.48
N SER A 299 -7.54 4.00 14.77
CA SER A 299 -8.79 4.13 14.02
C SER A 299 -9.64 5.34 14.42
N GLY A 300 -9.70 6.33 13.55
CA GLY A 300 -10.57 7.50 13.70
C GLY A 300 -12.06 7.17 13.61
N LEU A 301 -12.43 6.17 12.79
CA LEU A 301 -13.81 5.69 12.70
C LEU A 301 -14.22 4.99 13.99
N LEU A 302 -13.44 4.00 14.43
CA LEU A 302 -13.74 3.23 15.64
C LEU A 302 -13.89 4.14 16.85
N THR A 303 -13.00 5.14 17.01
CA THR A 303 -13.11 6.15 18.07
C THR A 303 -14.49 6.80 18.09
N ARG A 304 -14.96 7.28 16.93
CA ARG A 304 -16.23 8.02 16.81
C ARG A 304 -17.45 7.13 16.90
N LEU A 305 -17.35 5.85 16.53
CA LEU A 305 -18.38 4.86 16.77
C LEU A 305 -18.51 4.56 18.28
N MET A 306 -17.38 4.38 18.96
CA MET A 306 -17.38 3.92 20.34
C MET A 306 -17.82 4.99 21.35
N ILE A 307 -17.62 6.29 21.07
CA ILE A 307 -18.05 7.37 21.97
C ILE A 307 -19.54 7.26 22.32
N PRO A 308 -20.51 7.28 21.37
CA PRO A 308 -21.93 7.16 21.68
C PRO A 308 -22.33 5.74 22.10
N ILE A 309 -21.70 4.68 21.54
CA ILE A 309 -22.00 3.29 21.92
C ILE A 309 -21.67 3.04 23.40
N VAL A 310 -20.47 3.43 23.84
CA VAL A 310 -20.09 3.32 25.25
C VAL A 310 -21.05 4.08 26.14
N SER A 311 -21.45 5.29 25.74
CA SER A 311 -22.40 6.10 26.50
C SER A 311 -23.79 5.46 26.59
N ALA A 312 -24.25 4.80 25.52
CA ALA A 312 -25.52 4.07 25.53
C ALA A 312 -25.48 2.82 26.43
N LEU A 313 -24.36 2.09 26.42
CA LEU A 313 -24.18 0.88 27.24
C LEU A 313 -24.01 1.21 28.73
N GLN A 314 -23.73 2.46 29.11
CA GLN A 314 -23.72 2.92 30.51
C GLN A 314 -25.13 3.05 31.11
N ASN A 315 -26.18 3.01 30.32
CA ASN A 315 -27.56 3.14 30.79
C ASN A 315 -28.03 1.97 31.66
N GLY A 316 -27.30 0.85 31.72
CA GLY A 316 -27.65 -0.33 32.52
C GLY A 316 -28.95 -1.02 32.09
N ASP A 317 -29.17 -2.24 32.55
CA ASP A 317 -30.49 -2.90 32.44
C ASP A 317 -31.46 -2.24 33.45
N PRO A 318 -32.59 -1.64 33.01
CA PRO A 318 -33.56 -1.01 33.90
C PRO A 318 -34.07 -1.96 34.98
N SER A 319 -33.98 -3.29 34.77
CA SER A 319 -34.42 -4.32 35.73
C SER A 319 -33.46 -4.52 36.90
N THR A 320 -32.24 -3.98 36.82
CA THR A 320 -31.19 -4.13 37.85
C THR A 320 -30.96 -2.87 38.68
N SER A 321 -31.66 -1.76 38.43
CA SER A 321 -31.53 -0.52 39.20
C SER A 321 -32.18 -0.64 40.58
N SER A 322 -31.43 -1.23 41.52
CA SER A 322 -31.62 -0.94 42.96
C SER A 322 -31.29 0.54 43.16
N GLY A 323 -32.24 1.33 43.61
CA GLY A 323 -32.25 2.79 43.75
C GLY A 323 -31.11 3.47 44.55
N THR A 324 -29.91 3.01 44.40
CA THR A 324 -28.69 3.68 44.87
C THR A 324 -28.10 4.41 43.66
N GLY A 325 -28.04 5.75 43.73
CA GLY A 325 -27.50 6.62 42.67
C GLY A 325 -26.00 6.35 42.40
N GLU A 326 -25.69 5.21 41.82
CA GLU A 326 -24.37 4.93 41.28
C GLU A 326 -24.11 5.89 40.12
N LEU A 327 -23.06 6.68 40.25
CA LEU A 327 -22.52 7.53 39.20
C LEU A 327 -22.24 6.68 37.99
N ALA A 328 -22.70 7.13 36.80
CA ALA A 328 -22.41 6.46 35.52
C ALA A 328 -20.92 6.12 35.41
N LYS A 329 -20.62 4.86 35.08
CA LYS A 329 -19.23 4.41 34.92
C LYS A 329 -18.52 5.27 33.88
N VAL A 330 -17.36 5.80 34.23
CA VAL A 330 -16.49 6.53 33.29
C VAL A 330 -15.68 5.51 32.51
N VAL A 331 -15.69 5.60 31.18
CA VAL A 331 -14.88 4.76 30.29
C VAL A 331 -13.85 5.63 29.57
N ASN A 332 -12.59 5.23 29.62
CA ASN A 332 -11.52 5.89 28.92
C ASN A 332 -11.36 5.29 27.51
N ILE A 333 -11.29 6.16 26.50
CA ILE A 333 -10.93 5.76 25.13
C ILE A 333 -9.50 6.21 24.89
N THR A 334 -8.64 5.24 24.59
CA THR A 334 -7.21 5.45 24.30
C THR A 334 -6.90 5.02 22.86
N GLY A 335 -5.87 5.57 22.28
CA GLY A 335 -5.38 5.23 20.94
C GLY A 335 -3.89 5.51 20.85
N GLU A 336 -3.35 5.39 19.64
CA GLU A 336 -1.92 5.55 19.37
C GLU A 336 -1.65 6.26 18.04
N GLY A 337 -0.37 6.45 17.74
CA GLY A 337 0.12 6.94 16.45
C GLY A 337 -0.47 8.28 16.03
N THR A 338 -0.88 8.35 14.78
CA THR A 338 -1.43 9.58 14.15
C THR A 338 -2.74 10.04 14.80
N LEU A 339 -3.50 9.12 15.42
CA LEU A 339 -4.79 9.42 16.04
C LEU A 339 -4.65 10.40 17.22
N LEU A 340 -3.54 10.36 17.97
CA LEU A 340 -3.28 11.25 19.11
C LEU A 340 -3.27 12.75 18.71
N ASN A 341 -3.02 13.04 17.46
CA ASN A 341 -2.99 14.40 16.93
C ASN A 341 -4.28 14.81 16.21
N ARG A 342 -5.23 13.88 16.02
CA ARG A 342 -6.47 14.13 15.26
C ARG A 342 -7.57 14.70 16.17
N PRO A 343 -8.03 15.94 15.94
CA PRO A 343 -9.11 16.52 16.72
C PRO A 343 -10.45 15.83 16.41
N LEU A 344 -11.26 15.66 17.43
CA LEU A 344 -12.65 15.20 17.34
C LEU A 344 -13.55 16.44 17.29
N LYS A 345 -13.50 17.16 16.16
CA LYS A 345 -14.24 18.39 15.96
C LYS A 345 -15.73 18.21 16.21
N GLY A 346 -16.36 19.13 16.90
CA GLY A 346 -17.78 19.11 17.23
C GLY A 346 -18.24 17.99 18.18
N ALA A 347 -17.39 17.00 18.51
CA ALA A 347 -17.82 15.83 19.28
C ALA A 347 -18.31 16.20 20.70
N THR A 348 -17.65 17.11 21.38
CA THR A 348 -18.05 17.55 22.73
C THR A 348 -19.43 18.21 22.71
N GLU A 349 -19.69 19.09 21.75
CA GLU A 349 -20.96 19.78 21.59
C GLU A 349 -22.09 18.81 21.23
N ILE A 350 -21.85 17.97 20.22
CA ILE A 350 -22.86 16.97 19.77
C ILE A 350 -23.22 16.01 20.90
N MET A 351 -22.22 15.44 21.59
CA MET A 351 -22.46 14.48 22.65
C MET A 351 -23.10 15.12 23.89
N ALA A 352 -22.83 16.39 24.19
CA ALA A 352 -23.49 17.12 25.27
C ALA A 352 -24.99 17.28 25.02
N LYS A 353 -25.45 17.45 23.77
CA LYS A 353 -26.85 17.49 23.38
C LYS A 353 -27.60 16.19 23.70
N PHE A 354 -26.87 15.08 23.78
CA PHE A 354 -27.38 13.76 24.18
C PHE A 354 -27.02 13.40 25.64
N GLY A 355 -26.66 14.37 26.48
CA GLY A 355 -26.38 14.18 27.91
C GLY A 355 -25.02 13.54 28.22
N THR A 356 -24.19 13.28 27.23
CA THR A 356 -22.89 12.64 27.41
C THR A 356 -21.77 13.68 27.55
N LEU A 357 -20.95 13.52 28.58
CA LEU A 357 -19.81 14.38 28.86
C LEU A 357 -18.49 13.74 28.36
N LEU A 358 -17.76 14.46 27.53
CA LEU A 358 -16.42 14.11 27.08
C LEU A 358 -15.40 14.97 27.83
N ARG A 359 -14.35 14.34 28.38
CA ARG A 359 -13.26 15.04 29.05
C ARG A 359 -11.91 14.58 28.52
N PRO A 360 -10.97 15.48 28.26
CA PRO A 360 -9.62 15.09 27.90
C PRO A 360 -8.93 14.38 29.07
N LEU A 361 -8.07 13.40 28.76
CA LEU A 361 -7.16 12.79 29.73
C LEU A 361 -5.77 13.39 29.49
N GLY A 362 -5.22 14.02 30.56
CA GLY A 362 -3.96 14.77 30.51
C GLY A 362 -4.11 16.22 30.01
N ASP A 363 -2.99 16.89 29.87
CA ASP A 363 -2.94 18.30 29.42
C ASP A 363 -3.10 18.40 27.91
N GLN A 364 -4.29 18.72 27.45
CA GLN A 364 -4.57 19.00 26.04
C GLN A 364 -4.72 20.52 25.85
N ALA A 365 -3.77 21.12 25.14
CA ALA A 365 -3.75 22.56 24.87
C ALA A 365 -4.73 23.00 23.76
N SER A 366 -5.50 22.09 23.15
CA SER A 366 -6.41 22.33 22.02
C SER A 366 -7.84 22.59 22.52
N SER A 367 -8.58 23.45 21.81
CA SER A 367 -10.01 23.64 22.02
C SER A 367 -10.85 22.39 21.66
N ASP A 368 -10.38 21.59 20.72
CA ASP A 368 -11.02 20.35 20.31
C ASP A 368 -10.44 19.16 21.06
N ILE A 369 -11.33 18.30 21.57
CA ILE A 369 -10.95 17.10 22.31
C ILE A 369 -10.26 16.09 21.36
N LYS A 370 -9.25 15.38 21.91
CA LYS A 370 -8.51 14.29 21.23
C LYS A 370 -8.48 13.05 22.09
N VAL A 371 -8.06 11.94 21.51
CA VAL A 371 -7.67 10.74 22.28
C VAL A 371 -6.30 11.01 22.96
N PRO A 372 -6.08 10.60 24.22
CA PRO A 372 -7.01 9.88 25.10
C PRO A 372 -8.06 10.77 25.74
N LEU A 373 -9.27 10.24 25.88
CA LEU A 373 -10.40 10.95 26.49
C LEU A 373 -11.25 10.02 27.36
N SER A 374 -12.03 10.61 28.26
CA SER A 374 -13.03 9.90 29.04
C SER A 374 -14.45 10.21 28.53
N VAL A 375 -15.29 9.18 28.50
CA VAL A 375 -16.71 9.25 28.15
C VAL A 375 -17.54 8.96 29.39
N GLN A 376 -18.40 9.89 29.76
CA GLN A 376 -19.32 9.76 30.87
C GLN A 376 -20.75 9.99 30.37
N GLY A 377 -21.54 8.90 30.32
CA GLY A 377 -22.96 8.91 29.99
C GLY A 377 -23.86 9.22 31.18
N PRO A 378 -25.14 8.86 31.10
CA PRO A 378 -25.77 8.04 30.05
C PRO A 378 -26.07 8.82 28.77
N LEU A 379 -26.23 8.09 27.64
CA LEU A 379 -26.80 8.65 26.43
C LEU A 379 -28.31 8.84 26.59
N ILE A 380 -28.83 10.02 26.27
CA ILE A 380 -30.26 10.35 26.45
C ILE A 380 -30.95 10.48 25.09
N PRO A 381 -32.07 9.77 24.84
CA PRO A 381 -32.83 9.90 23.60
C PRO A 381 -33.49 11.27 23.52
N GLY A 382 -33.73 11.79 22.30
CA GLY A 382 -34.42 13.08 22.13
C GLY A 382 -34.43 13.59 20.69
N LYS A 383 -34.95 14.81 20.52
CA LYS A 383 -34.91 15.53 19.24
C LYS A 383 -33.74 16.52 19.25
N VAL A 384 -32.82 16.37 18.31
CA VAL A 384 -31.55 17.13 18.31
C VAL A 384 -31.20 17.57 16.90
N ASP A 385 -30.82 18.86 16.76
CA ASP A 385 -30.20 19.42 15.57
C ASP A 385 -28.68 19.41 15.69
N ILE A 386 -27.97 18.87 14.70
CA ILE A 386 -26.52 18.78 14.68
C ILE A 386 -25.96 19.18 13.32
N SER A 387 -24.73 19.66 13.29
CA SER A 387 -24.02 19.91 12.04
C SER A 387 -23.32 18.66 11.53
N GLY A 388 -23.49 18.36 10.24
CA GLY A 388 -22.80 17.28 9.54
C GLY A 388 -21.48 17.69 8.89
N LYS A 389 -21.06 18.98 9.04
CA LYS A 389 -19.87 19.55 8.36
C LYS A 389 -18.55 18.84 8.71
N ASP A 390 -18.44 18.28 9.92
CA ASP A 390 -17.24 17.59 10.39
C ASP A 390 -17.22 16.09 10.00
N GLY A 391 -18.27 15.63 9.30
CA GLY A 391 -18.34 14.30 8.70
C GLY A 391 -19.33 13.35 9.37
N SER A 392 -19.44 12.15 8.79
CA SER A 392 -20.48 11.15 9.10
C SER A 392 -20.17 10.22 10.28
N GLN A 393 -18.90 10.16 10.74
CA GLN A 393 -18.46 9.06 11.61
C GLN A 393 -19.09 9.08 13.02
N LEU A 394 -19.21 10.26 13.65
CA LEU A 394 -19.86 10.37 14.96
C LEU A 394 -21.38 10.14 14.83
N ILE A 395 -21.97 10.63 13.73
CA ILE A 395 -23.37 10.41 13.39
C ILE A 395 -23.62 8.90 13.24
N SER A 396 -22.75 8.18 12.54
CA SER A 396 -22.81 6.71 12.44
C SER A 396 -22.83 6.04 13.82
N GLY A 397 -22.00 6.50 14.74
CA GLY A 397 -22.01 6.01 16.12
C GLY A 397 -23.33 6.28 16.85
N LEU A 398 -23.94 7.46 16.65
CA LEU A 398 -25.28 7.77 17.20
C LEU A 398 -26.36 6.88 16.58
N LEU A 399 -26.32 6.65 15.26
CA LEU A 399 -27.26 5.73 14.58
C LEU A 399 -27.14 4.30 15.10
N MET A 400 -25.94 3.85 15.50
CA MET A 400 -25.72 2.52 16.08
C MET A 400 -26.15 2.44 17.55
N SER A 401 -26.14 3.52 18.29
CA SER A 401 -26.37 3.51 19.74
C SER A 401 -27.79 3.88 20.16
N LEU A 402 -28.41 4.88 19.52
CA LEU A 402 -29.74 5.37 19.89
C LEU A 402 -30.87 4.31 19.82
N PRO A 403 -30.86 3.35 18.87
CA PRO A 403 -31.85 2.28 18.86
C PRO A 403 -31.90 1.43 20.13
N LEU A 404 -30.77 1.32 20.86
CA LEU A 404 -30.64 0.56 22.10
C LEU A 404 -31.38 1.21 23.28
N LEU A 405 -31.70 2.50 23.20
CA LEU A 405 -32.32 3.27 24.28
C LEU A 405 -33.83 3.08 24.31
N GLN A 406 -34.47 3.24 25.48
CA GLN A 406 -35.88 3.03 25.63
C GLN A 406 -36.80 4.12 25.01
N GLY A 407 -36.23 5.26 24.62
CA GLY A 407 -36.99 6.37 24.02
C GLY A 407 -36.67 6.60 22.57
N ASP A 408 -37.64 7.12 21.81
CA ASP A 408 -37.45 7.52 20.41
C ASP A 408 -36.55 8.72 20.29
N SER A 409 -35.77 8.78 19.17
CA SER A 409 -34.93 9.91 18.86
C SER A 409 -35.15 10.42 17.43
N VAL A 410 -34.94 11.72 17.23
CA VAL A 410 -34.93 12.36 15.92
C VAL A 410 -33.67 13.19 15.83
N ILE A 411 -32.83 12.90 14.85
CA ILE A 411 -31.63 13.69 14.56
C ILE A 411 -31.85 14.42 13.24
N HIS A 412 -31.85 15.74 13.28
CA HIS A 412 -31.76 16.56 12.09
C HIS A 412 -30.30 16.98 11.88
N VAL A 413 -29.73 16.59 10.74
CA VAL A 413 -28.35 16.88 10.36
C VAL A 413 -28.36 17.95 9.28
N HIS A 414 -27.93 19.17 9.58
CA HIS A 414 -27.74 20.22 8.59
C HIS A 414 -26.29 20.18 8.04
N ASP A 415 -26.09 20.64 6.81
CA ASP A 415 -24.83 20.60 6.10
C ASP A 415 -24.15 19.21 6.11
N PRO A 416 -24.85 18.13 5.74
CA PRO A 416 -24.29 16.78 5.82
C PRO A 416 -23.11 16.62 4.84
N LYS A 417 -22.05 15.95 5.31
CA LYS A 417 -20.87 15.59 4.50
C LYS A 417 -20.57 14.11 4.67
N SER A 418 -19.99 13.50 3.63
CA SER A 418 -19.77 12.04 3.59
C SER A 418 -21.07 11.24 3.82
N ILE A 419 -22.13 11.67 3.16
CA ILE A 419 -23.49 11.10 3.27
C ILE A 419 -23.49 9.58 3.04
N PRO A 420 -22.81 9.03 1.99
CA PRO A 420 -22.77 7.60 1.73
C PRO A 420 -22.43 6.75 2.96
N TYR A 421 -21.49 7.20 3.78
CA TYR A 421 -21.06 6.47 4.97
C TYR A 421 -22.10 6.42 6.10
N MET A 422 -23.07 7.36 6.13
CA MET A 422 -24.23 7.26 7.01
C MET A 422 -25.17 6.15 6.53
N PHE A 423 -25.37 6.05 5.21
CA PHE A 423 -26.21 5.01 4.61
C PHE A 423 -25.57 3.62 4.66
N ILE A 424 -24.24 3.50 4.52
CA ILE A 424 -23.51 2.25 4.85
C ILE A 424 -23.83 1.80 6.27
N THR A 425 -23.89 2.75 7.23
CA THR A 425 -24.25 2.40 8.61
C THR A 425 -25.67 1.88 8.68
N ILE A 426 -26.63 2.52 8.01
CA ILE A 426 -28.04 2.09 7.98
C ILE A 426 -28.19 0.71 7.30
N ASP A 427 -27.46 0.47 6.22
CA ASP A 427 -27.49 -0.83 5.53
C ASP A 427 -26.97 -1.96 6.42
N VAL A 428 -25.82 -1.76 7.07
CA VAL A 428 -25.31 -2.71 8.07
C VAL A 428 -26.35 -2.92 9.17
N LEU A 429 -26.91 -1.87 9.75
CA LEU A 429 -27.89 -1.94 10.82
C LEU A 429 -29.13 -2.72 10.42
N LYS A 430 -29.63 -2.52 9.20
CA LYS A 430 -30.79 -3.24 8.64
C LYS A 430 -30.56 -4.76 8.63
N LYS A 431 -29.35 -5.21 8.28
CA LYS A 431 -28.98 -6.65 8.30
C LYS A 431 -29.01 -7.23 9.71
N PHE A 432 -28.65 -6.45 10.71
CA PHE A 432 -28.68 -6.83 12.12
C PHE A 432 -30.03 -6.52 12.80
N GLY A 433 -31.10 -6.29 12.03
CA GLY A 433 -32.45 -6.15 12.53
C GLY A 433 -32.87 -4.75 13.02
N ILE A 434 -31.97 -3.77 12.94
CA ILE A 434 -32.24 -2.39 13.35
C ILE A 434 -32.79 -1.59 12.17
N ARG A 435 -33.84 -0.83 12.41
CA ARG A 435 -34.51 -0.01 11.40
C ARG A 435 -34.47 1.47 11.78
N ILE A 436 -34.03 2.28 10.85
CA ILE A 436 -33.95 3.74 10.98
C ILE A 436 -34.62 4.35 9.75
N GLY A 437 -35.56 5.27 9.97
CA GLY A 437 -36.16 6.07 8.90
C GLY A 437 -35.25 7.26 8.58
N SER A 438 -35.13 7.62 7.31
CA SER A 438 -34.41 8.80 6.87
C SER A 438 -35.23 9.62 5.88
N GLU A 439 -35.14 10.94 5.98
CA GLU A 439 -35.75 11.90 5.04
C GLU A 439 -34.63 12.89 4.66
N MET A 440 -34.41 13.06 3.36
CA MET A 440 -33.38 13.97 2.83
C MET A 440 -34.03 15.26 2.36
N GLU A 441 -33.31 16.36 2.48
CA GLU A 441 -33.72 17.71 2.14
C GLU A 441 -32.72 18.33 1.17
N GLY A 442 -33.23 19.00 0.15
CA GLY A 442 -32.43 19.71 -0.84
C GLY A 442 -33.31 20.64 -1.67
N ASP A 443 -32.75 21.27 -2.68
CA ASP A 443 -33.47 22.11 -3.64
C ASP A 443 -34.23 21.26 -4.70
N GLU A 444 -34.80 21.94 -5.70
CA GLU A 444 -35.53 21.26 -6.77
C GLU A 444 -34.61 20.32 -7.58
N GLU A 445 -33.38 20.72 -7.81
CA GLU A 445 -32.38 19.92 -8.54
C GLU A 445 -32.01 18.63 -7.76
N PHE A 446 -31.84 18.73 -6.44
CA PHE A 446 -31.67 17.56 -5.59
C PHE A 446 -32.87 16.60 -5.67
N MET A 447 -34.10 17.13 -5.65
CA MET A 447 -35.30 16.29 -5.71
C MET A 447 -35.45 15.55 -7.04
N GLU A 448 -34.92 16.14 -8.15
CA GLU A 448 -34.93 15.52 -9.47
C GLU A 448 -33.78 14.53 -9.68
N THR A 449 -32.57 14.89 -9.29
CA THR A 449 -31.34 14.14 -9.58
C THR A 449 -30.95 13.14 -8.49
N GLN A 450 -31.39 13.37 -7.25
CA GLN A 450 -30.92 12.66 -6.05
C GLN A 450 -29.38 12.75 -5.86
N ASP A 451 -28.76 13.80 -6.41
CA ASP A 451 -27.34 14.04 -6.22
C ASP A 451 -27.04 14.47 -4.78
N TRP A 452 -26.33 13.63 -4.06
CA TRP A 452 -26.01 13.86 -2.65
C TRP A 452 -25.14 15.11 -2.41
N SER A 453 -24.49 15.66 -3.42
CA SER A 453 -23.73 16.92 -3.32
C SER A 453 -24.67 18.12 -3.07
N LEU A 454 -25.91 18.03 -3.53
CA LEU A 454 -26.97 19.04 -3.40
C LEU A 454 -27.80 18.88 -2.13
N CYS A 455 -27.58 17.82 -1.35
CA CYS A 455 -28.31 17.58 -0.11
C CYS A 455 -27.93 18.60 0.97
N THR A 456 -28.90 19.34 1.48
CA THR A 456 -28.72 20.38 2.50
C THR A 456 -29.05 19.90 3.91
N GLY A 457 -29.85 18.85 4.05
CA GLY A 457 -30.26 18.30 5.35
C GLY A 457 -30.66 16.83 5.29
N ILE A 458 -30.51 16.13 6.42
CA ILE A 458 -31.01 14.75 6.59
C ILE A 458 -31.66 14.62 7.96
N THR A 459 -32.89 14.16 7.99
CA THR A 459 -33.62 13.83 9.25
C THR A 459 -33.64 12.33 9.43
N PHE A 460 -33.00 11.81 10.50
CA PHE A 460 -33.08 10.41 10.92
C PHE A 460 -34.13 10.24 12.02
N LYS A 461 -35.08 9.30 11.80
CA LYS A 461 -36.12 8.92 12.75
C LYS A 461 -35.80 7.55 13.34
N ILE A 462 -35.51 7.50 14.62
CA ILE A 462 -34.95 6.34 15.31
C ILE A 462 -35.94 5.90 16.40
N LYS A 463 -36.49 4.72 16.24
CA LYS A 463 -37.27 4.09 17.30
C LYS A 463 -36.34 3.52 18.34
N GLY A 464 -36.67 3.76 19.63
CA GLY A 464 -35.95 3.16 20.75
C GLY A 464 -36.44 1.73 21.04
N GLY A 465 -35.76 1.05 21.95
CA GLY A 465 -36.08 -0.31 22.40
C GLY A 465 -35.80 -1.40 21.35
N GLN A 466 -35.02 -1.12 20.32
CA GLN A 466 -34.63 -2.11 19.33
C GLN A 466 -33.49 -2.97 19.86
N THR A 467 -33.43 -4.20 19.36
CA THR A 467 -32.40 -5.19 19.72
C THR A 467 -31.68 -5.63 18.46
N TYR A 468 -30.36 -5.68 18.52
CA TYR A 468 -29.54 -6.28 17.47
C TYR A 468 -29.76 -7.80 17.46
N HIS A 469 -29.89 -8.38 16.28
CA HIS A 469 -30.03 -9.81 16.07
C HIS A 469 -28.80 -10.35 15.31
N PRO A 470 -28.35 -11.57 15.64
CA PRO A 470 -27.30 -12.23 14.87
C PRO A 470 -27.64 -12.32 13.39
N ALA A 471 -26.65 -12.09 12.54
CA ALA A 471 -26.82 -12.11 11.09
C ALA A 471 -25.60 -12.70 10.38
N SER A 472 -25.82 -13.26 9.20
CA SER A 472 -24.76 -13.46 8.21
C SER A 472 -24.65 -12.20 7.36
N PHE A 473 -23.44 -11.61 7.33
CA PHE A 473 -23.18 -10.39 6.59
C PHE A 473 -21.95 -10.56 5.71
N ARG A 474 -22.11 -10.40 4.39
CA ARG A 474 -20.99 -10.40 3.46
C ARG A 474 -20.42 -8.99 3.36
N ILE A 475 -19.13 -8.86 3.65
CA ILE A 475 -18.40 -7.61 3.53
C ILE A 475 -17.88 -7.51 2.10
N GLU A 476 -18.28 -6.47 1.38
CA GLU A 476 -17.85 -6.18 0.03
C GLU A 476 -16.40 -5.67 -0.02
N GLY A 477 -15.80 -5.66 -1.23
CA GLY A 477 -14.45 -5.17 -1.44
C GLY A 477 -14.30 -3.67 -1.24
N ASP A 478 -13.07 -3.24 -0.95
CA ASP A 478 -12.72 -1.84 -0.65
C ASP A 478 -12.45 -1.05 -1.94
N TRP A 479 -13.38 -0.17 -2.31
CA TRP A 479 -13.24 0.69 -3.48
C TRP A 479 -12.11 1.71 -3.36
N SER A 480 -11.78 2.17 -2.14
CA SER A 480 -10.62 3.05 -1.93
C SER A 480 -9.29 2.33 -2.22
N ALA A 481 -9.19 1.04 -1.88
CA ALA A 481 -8.03 0.22 -2.22
C ALA A 481 -7.98 -0.04 -3.73
N ALA A 482 -9.12 -0.44 -4.32
CA ALA A 482 -9.27 -0.74 -5.74
C ALA A 482 -8.87 0.45 -6.63
N ALA A 483 -9.20 1.67 -6.23
CA ALA A 483 -8.92 2.89 -6.99
C ALA A 483 -7.42 3.01 -7.38
N ASN A 484 -6.50 2.59 -6.51
CA ASN A 484 -5.07 2.63 -6.82
C ASN A 484 -4.70 1.72 -7.98
N PHE A 485 -5.25 0.52 -8.01
CA PHE A 485 -5.02 -0.45 -9.09
C PHE A 485 -5.73 -0.04 -10.39
N LEU A 486 -6.96 0.49 -10.30
CA LEU A 486 -7.70 0.96 -11.47
C LEU A 486 -6.97 2.14 -12.16
N VAL A 487 -6.47 3.10 -11.38
CA VAL A 487 -5.65 4.20 -11.92
C VAL A 487 -4.36 3.67 -12.53
N ALA A 488 -3.69 2.72 -11.87
CA ALA A 488 -2.49 2.10 -12.44
C ALA A 488 -2.79 1.40 -13.77
N GLY A 489 -3.89 0.67 -13.87
CA GLY A 489 -4.35 0.04 -15.11
C GLY A 489 -4.65 1.06 -16.21
N ALA A 490 -5.39 2.12 -15.89
CA ALA A 490 -5.80 3.16 -16.83
C ALA A 490 -4.61 3.96 -17.40
N VAL A 491 -3.56 4.18 -16.61
CA VAL A 491 -2.38 4.96 -17.02
C VAL A 491 -1.29 4.07 -17.65
N PHE A 492 -0.99 2.91 -17.03
CA PHE A 492 0.24 2.16 -17.32
C PHE A 492 0.04 0.81 -18.01
N GLY A 493 -1.20 0.26 -18.02
CA GLY A 493 -1.38 -1.07 -18.63
C GLY A 493 -2.80 -1.58 -18.56
N LYS A 494 -3.01 -2.76 -17.94
CA LYS A 494 -4.32 -3.38 -17.75
C LYS A 494 -4.38 -4.05 -16.39
N VAL A 495 -5.46 -3.83 -15.65
CA VAL A 495 -5.69 -4.43 -14.34
C VAL A 495 -7.09 -5.00 -14.29
N ARG A 496 -7.25 -6.20 -13.72
CA ARG A 496 -8.52 -6.90 -13.53
C ARG A 496 -8.72 -7.14 -12.02
N LEU A 497 -9.80 -6.63 -11.47
CA LEU A 497 -10.12 -6.69 -10.04
C LEU A 497 -11.40 -7.48 -9.81
N GLN A 498 -11.44 -8.31 -8.75
CA GLN A 498 -12.63 -9.01 -8.29
C GLN A 498 -12.92 -8.74 -6.82
N GLY A 499 -14.14 -9.06 -6.39
CA GLY A 499 -14.59 -8.87 -5.01
C GLY A 499 -15.25 -7.50 -4.76
N LEU A 500 -15.42 -6.70 -5.80
CA LEU A 500 -16.07 -5.38 -5.74
C LEU A 500 -17.56 -5.49 -6.05
N ASP A 501 -18.39 -4.77 -5.30
CA ASP A 501 -19.82 -4.59 -5.60
C ASP A 501 -19.99 -3.28 -6.37
N THR A 502 -20.43 -3.35 -7.62
CA THR A 502 -20.63 -2.19 -8.48
C THR A 502 -21.92 -1.41 -8.16
N THR A 503 -22.74 -1.90 -7.24
CA THR A 503 -23.88 -1.20 -6.68
C THR A 503 -23.62 -0.67 -5.27
N SER A 504 -22.34 -0.66 -4.85
CA SER A 504 -21.89 -0.30 -3.52
C SER A 504 -22.30 1.10 -3.10
N LEU A 505 -22.62 1.26 -1.82
CA LEU A 505 -22.81 2.55 -1.17
C LEU A 505 -21.48 3.25 -0.80
N GLN A 506 -20.33 2.64 -1.08
CA GLN A 506 -19.04 3.29 -0.84
C GLN A 506 -18.89 4.51 -1.76
N ALA A 507 -18.67 5.69 -1.18
CA ALA A 507 -18.46 6.91 -1.97
C ALA A 507 -17.30 6.79 -2.97
N ASP A 508 -16.31 5.97 -2.63
CA ASP A 508 -15.11 5.77 -3.43
C ASP A 508 -15.34 4.98 -4.73
N ILE A 509 -16.56 4.45 -4.96
CA ILE A 509 -16.97 3.90 -6.27
C ILE A 509 -16.96 4.99 -7.36
N SER A 510 -17.06 6.27 -6.98
CA SER A 510 -16.95 7.41 -7.91
C SER A 510 -15.64 7.42 -8.71
N ILE A 511 -14.65 6.62 -8.31
CA ILE A 511 -13.45 6.43 -9.15
C ILE A 511 -13.78 5.90 -10.54
N MET A 512 -14.87 5.13 -10.68
CA MET A 512 -15.31 4.62 -11.99
C MET A 512 -15.75 5.76 -12.90
N ASP A 513 -16.56 6.70 -12.37
CA ASP A 513 -17.04 7.86 -13.12
C ASP A 513 -15.86 8.80 -13.47
N ILE A 514 -14.96 9.05 -12.51
CA ILE A 514 -13.77 9.89 -12.72
C ILE A 514 -12.88 9.30 -13.82
N LEU A 515 -12.67 7.98 -13.83
CA LEU A 515 -11.89 7.30 -14.86
C LEU A 515 -12.59 7.37 -16.22
N MET A 516 -13.91 7.24 -16.29
CA MET A 516 -14.67 7.40 -17.53
C MET A 516 -14.59 8.84 -18.05
N ASP A 517 -14.73 9.83 -17.20
CA ASP A 517 -14.59 11.26 -17.55
C ASP A 517 -13.18 11.58 -18.05
N ALA A 518 -12.17 10.97 -17.44
CA ALA A 518 -10.80 11.05 -17.92
C ALA A 518 -10.56 10.30 -19.24
N GLY A 519 -11.51 9.49 -19.72
CA GLY A 519 -11.40 8.75 -20.97
C GLY A 519 -10.73 7.39 -20.84
N ALA A 520 -10.66 6.81 -19.64
CA ALA A 520 -10.12 5.47 -19.42
C ALA A 520 -11.01 4.40 -20.05
N SER A 521 -10.39 3.31 -20.50
CA SER A 521 -11.10 2.12 -20.97
C SER A 521 -11.46 1.25 -19.77
N LEU A 522 -12.74 1.20 -19.43
CA LEU A 522 -13.30 0.38 -18.36
C LEU A 522 -14.22 -0.69 -18.91
N SER A 523 -14.21 -1.87 -18.33
CA SER A 523 -15.20 -2.91 -18.58
C SER A 523 -15.54 -3.67 -17.31
N GLN A 524 -16.77 -4.18 -17.27
CA GLN A 524 -17.26 -5.03 -16.20
C GLN A 524 -17.69 -6.36 -16.85
N GLU A 525 -17.21 -7.46 -16.28
CA GLU A 525 -17.66 -8.80 -16.63
C GLU A 525 -18.53 -9.33 -15.50
N ASP A 526 -19.78 -9.65 -15.77
CA ASP A 526 -20.63 -10.31 -14.78
C ASP A 526 -20.08 -11.72 -14.48
N PRO A 527 -20.21 -12.21 -13.24
CA PRO A 527 -19.81 -13.57 -12.93
C PRO A 527 -20.59 -14.49 -13.88
N GLN A 528 -19.88 -15.38 -14.57
CA GLN A 528 -20.52 -16.38 -15.44
C GLN A 528 -21.46 -17.22 -14.58
N VAL A 529 -22.74 -16.96 -14.69
CA VAL A 529 -23.76 -17.93 -14.28
C VAL A 529 -23.54 -19.14 -15.19
N PRO A 530 -23.23 -20.35 -14.67
CA PRO A 530 -23.12 -21.52 -15.53
C PRO A 530 -24.45 -21.64 -16.28
N GLU A 531 -24.36 -21.77 -17.63
CA GLU A 531 -25.55 -21.93 -18.46
C GLU A 531 -26.44 -23.04 -17.85
N PRO A 532 -27.75 -22.80 -17.65
CA PRO A 532 -28.61 -23.84 -17.14
C PRO A 532 -28.61 -24.99 -18.13
N VAL A 533 -28.18 -26.17 -17.67
CA VAL A 533 -28.37 -27.41 -18.41
C VAL A 533 -29.86 -27.51 -18.67
N GLU A 534 -30.27 -27.53 -19.93
CA GLU A 534 -31.67 -27.66 -20.36
C GLU A 534 -32.28 -28.96 -19.78
N GLU A 535 -33.03 -28.84 -18.70
CA GLU A 535 -34.02 -29.86 -18.32
C GLU A 535 -35.41 -29.43 -18.79
N PRO A 536 -36.28 -30.36 -19.26
CA PRO A 536 -37.49 -29.99 -19.95
C PRO A 536 -38.57 -29.44 -19.00
N LEU A 537 -39.20 -28.37 -19.45
CA LEU A 537 -40.27 -27.58 -18.88
C LEU A 537 -41.34 -28.38 -18.09
N VAL A 538 -41.41 -28.12 -16.79
CA VAL A 538 -42.67 -28.20 -16.06
C VAL A 538 -42.99 -26.81 -15.51
N ARG A 539 -44.04 -26.19 -16.04
CA ARG A 539 -44.53 -24.88 -15.58
C ARG A 539 -45.08 -25.01 -14.18
N GLN A 540 -44.42 -24.37 -13.19
CA GLN A 540 -45.06 -23.94 -11.96
C GLN A 540 -44.91 -22.44 -11.80
N ALA A 541 -46.04 -21.79 -11.41
CA ALA A 541 -46.17 -20.36 -11.26
C ALA A 541 -45.20 -19.84 -10.17
N HIS A 542 -44.34 -18.91 -10.54
CA HIS A 542 -43.47 -18.20 -9.61
C HIS A 542 -44.27 -17.19 -8.78
N GLN A 543 -44.23 -17.36 -7.46
CA GLN A 543 -44.40 -16.25 -6.51
C GLN A 543 -43.11 -15.50 -6.39
N PRO A 544 -43.07 -14.17 -6.26
CA PRO A 544 -41.83 -13.41 -6.09
C PRO A 544 -41.22 -13.79 -4.75
N SER A 545 -40.01 -14.35 -4.77
CA SER A 545 -39.21 -14.58 -3.58
C SER A 545 -38.57 -13.26 -3.14
N ASP A 546 -38.87 -12.82 -1.91
CA ASP A 546 -38.19 -11.70 -1.21
C ASP A 546 -36.81 -12.10 -0.68
N GLU A 547 -36.04 -12.93 -1.37
CA GLU A 547 -34.63 -13.14 -1.06
C GLU A 547 -33.81 -12.10 -1.81
N PRO A 548 -32.97 -11.31 -1.11
CA PRO A 548 -32.02 -10.42 -1.78
C PRO A 548 -31.07 -11.29 -2.58
N GLY A 549 -31.06 -11.10 -3.89
CA GLY A 549 -30.14 -11.77 -4.80
C GLY A 549 -28.71 -11.68 -4.28
N GLU A 550 -27.95 -12.77 -4.40
CA GLU A 550 -26.51 -12.75 -4.16
C GLU A 550 -25.91 -11.60 -4.99
N SER A 551 -25.32 -10.63 -4.31
CA SER A 551 -24.61 -9.52 -4.95
C SER A 551 -23.51 -10.12 -5.83
N ALA A 552 -23.69 -10.01 -7.12
CA ALA A 552 -22.79 -10.57 -8.10
C ALA A 552 -21.50 -9.72 -8.12
N THR A 553 -20.44 -10.22 -7.49
CA THR A 553 -19.13 -9.60 -7.60
C THR A 553 -18.55 -9.90 -8.97
N GLY A 554 -18.72 -8.98 -9.91
CA GLY A 554 -18.13 -9.05 -11.25
C GLY A 554 -16.61 -8.75 -11.23
N ILE A 555 -15.99 -8.93 -12.39
CA ILE A 555 -14.60 -8.50 -12.61
C ILE A 555 -14.64 -7.09 -13.20
N VAL A 556 -14.03 -6.14 -12.50
CA VAL A 556 -13.84 -4.77 -13.00
C VAL A 556 -12.46 -4.68 -13.63
N THR A 557 -12.41 -4.24 -14.90
CA THR A 557 -11.16 -4.09 -15.65
C THR A 557 -10.95 -2.63 -16.00
N ALA A 558 -9.74 -2.11 -15.71
CA ALA A 558 -9.26 -0.84 -16.24
C ALA A 558 -8.08 -1.08 -17.16
N GLN A 559 -8.09 -0.46 -18.33
CA GLN A 559 -7.06 -0.60 -19.35
C GLN A 559 -6.59 0.77 -19.82
N ARG A 560 -5.29 0.86 -20.15
CA ARG A 560 -4.65 2.08 -20.66
C ARG A 560 -5.40 2.63 -21.87
N ALA A 561 -5.62 3.95 -21.81
CA ALA A 561 -6.23 4.73 -22.87
C ALA A 561 -5.61 6.13 -22.89
N PRO A 562 -5.77 6.92 -23.96
CA PRO A 562 -5.41 8.34 -23.97
C PRO A 562 -6.28 9.09 -22.96
N LEU A 563 -5.66 9.56 -21.86
CA LEU A 563 -6.36 10.25 -20.80
C LEU A 563 -6.37 11.77 -21.00
N ARG A 564 -7.51 12.40 -20.70
CA ARG A 564 -7.72 13.85 -20.73
C ARG A 564 -8.02 14.39 -19.34
N SER A 565 -7.81 15.71 -19.16
CA SER A 565 -8.17 16.41 -17.94
C SER A 565 -9.67 16.28 -17.62
N PHE A 566 -9.99 16.36 -16.33
CA PHE A 566 -11.34 16.21 -15.79
C PHE A 566 -11.57 17.16 -14.61
N ASP A 567 -12.83 17.43 -14.33
CA ASP A 567 -13.28 18.16 -13.15
C ASP A 567 -14.12 17.23 -12.28
N THR A 568 -13.86 17.21 -10.95
CA THR A 568 -14.56 16.29 -10.04
C THR A 568 -14.71 16.90 -8.65
N ASP A 569 -15.76 16.47 -7.92
CA ASP A 569 -15.98 16.80 -6.50
C ASP A 569 -15.73 15.58 -5.61
N LEU A 570 -14.65 15.62 -4.83
CA LEU A 570 -14.29 14.61 -3.84
C LEU A 570 -14.70 14.96 -2.40
N SER A 571 -15.64 15.90 -2.22
CA SER A 571 -16.12 16.28 -0.89
C SER A 571 -16.72 15.12 -0.11
N ASN A 572 -17.35 14.14 -0.78
CA ASN A 572 -17.92 12.95 -0.18
C ASN A 572 -16.97 11.75 -0.10
N CYS A 573 -15.91 11.71 -0.92
CA CYS A 573 -14.91 10.64 -1.01
C CYS A 573 -13.45 11.14 -0.86
N PRO A 574 -13.12 11.83 0.25
CA PRO A 574 -11.80 12.44 0.44
C PRO A 574 -10.64 11.45 0.48
N ASP A 575 -10.91 10.16 0.57
CA ASP A 575 -9.88 9.11 0.57
C ASP A 575 -9.35 8.82 -0.84
N LEU A 576 -10.07 9.20 -1.90
CA LEU A 576 -9.61 9.14 -3.28
C LEU A 576 -8.63 10.25 -3.67
N PHE A 577 -8.54 11.35 -2.91
CA PHE A 577 -7.72 12.51 -3.31
C PHE A 577 -6.29 12.18 -3.72
N PRO A 578 -5.51 11.39 -2.96
CA PRO A 578 -4.13 11.10 -3.35
C PRO A 578 -4.03 10.41 -4.71
N ILE A 579 -4.84 9.39 -4.94
CA ILE A 579 -4.76 8.64 -6.19
C ILE A 579 -5.38 9.39 -7.38
N VAL A 580 -6.43 10.18 -7.17
CA VAL A 580 -7.04 11.02 -8.21
C VAL A 580 -6.10 12.18 -8.58
N ALA A 581 -5.35 12.73 -7.62
CA ALA A 581 -4.29 13.70 -7.93
C ALA A 581 -3.18 13.07 -8.79
N ILE A 582 -2.80 11.80 -8.56
CA ILE A 582 -1.85 11.07 -9.41
C ILE A 582 -2.46 10.78 -10.78
N LEU A 583 -3.75 10.42 -10.89
CA LEU A 583 -4.43 10.28 -12.18
C LEU A 583 -4.31 11.59 -12.99
N ALA A 584 -4.65 12.72 -12.37
CA ALA A 584 -4.60 14.05 -13.01
C ALA A 584 -3.21 14.39 -13.56
N VAL A 585 -2.13 13.94 -12.90
CA VAL A 585 -0.74 14.10 -13.37
C VAL A 585 -0.53 13.50 -14.77
N PHE A 586 -1.20 12.38 -15.08
CA PHE A 586 -1.05 11.65 -16.35
C PHE A 586 -2.17 11.94 -17.35
N CYS A 587 -3.08 12.84 -17.05
CA CYS A 587 -4.11 13.32 -17.96
C CYS A 587 -3.61 14.53 -18.76
N SER A 588 -3.96 14.63 -20.04
CA SER A 588 -3.58 15.78 -20.88
C SER A 588 -4.46 16.98 -20.57
N GLY A 589 -3.88 18.07 -20.08
CA GLY A 589 -4.58 19.31 -19.74
C GLY A 589 -4.63 19.59 -18.25
N THR A 590 -5.48 20.52 -17.82
CA THR A 590 -5.59 20.95 -16.43
C THR A 590 -6.84 20.34 -15.81
N SER A 591 -6.66 19.60 -14.72
CA SER A 591 -7.76 19.01 -13.95
C SER A 591 -8.05 19.80 -12.67
N HIS A 592 -9.33 19.84 -12.28
CA HIS A 592 -9.81 20.55 -11.10
C HIS A 592 -10.51 19.58 -10.14
N ILE A 593 -10.07 19.55 -8.88
CA ILE A 593 -10.56 18.61 -7.86
C ILE A 593 -11.06 19.41 -6.65
N LEU A 594 -12.39 19.41 -6.45
CA LEU A 594 -13.05 20.10 -5.34
C LEU A 594 -13.03 19.25 -4.06
N GLY A 595 -13.09 19.88 -2.88
CA GLY A 595 -13.11 19.22 -1.57
C GLY A 595 -11.76 19.23 -0.83
N PHE A 596 -10.79 20.01 -1.29
CA PHE A 596 -9.42 20.06 -0.78
C PHE A 596 -9.32 20.44 0.71
N LYS A 597 -10.17 21.34 1.20
CA LYS A 597 -10.16 21.78 2.62
C LYS A 597 -10.39 20.65 3.61
N ARG A 598 -11.07 19.58 3.20
CA ARG A 598 -11.37 18.44 4.08
C ARG A 598 -10.16 17.59 4.41
N LEU A 599 -9.06 17.77 3.68
CA LEU A 599 -7.85 16.96 3.82
C LEU A 599 -7.00 17.34 5.04
N ALA A 600 -7.19 18.50 5.62
CA ALA A 600 -6.35 19.03 6.70
C ALA A 600 -6.44 18.27 8.04
N SER A 601 -7.47 17.42 8.24
CA SER A 601 -7.71 16.68 9.49
C SER A 601 -7.80 15.16 9.30
N LYS A 602 -7.15 14.65 8.25
CA LYS A 602 -7.03 13.21 7.98
C LYS A 602 -5.86 12.59 8.80
N GLU A 603 -5.34 11.45 8.40
CA GLU A 603 -4.17 10.79 9.00
C GLU A 603 -2.95 11.71 9.05
N SER A 604 -2.80 12.53 8.02
CA SER A 604 -1.88 13.64 7.88
C SER A 604 -2.66 14.91 7.47
N ASP A 605 -2.00 16.07 7.37
CA ASP A 605 -2.51 17.17 6.54
C ASP A 605 -2.31 16.74 5.06
N ARG A 606 -3.22 15.87 4.61
CA ARG A 606 -3.14 15.18 3.32
C ARG A 606 -3.07 16.17 2.15
N GLY A 607 -3.73 17.32 2.27
CA GLY A 607 -3.66 18.37 1.25
C GLY A 607 -2.25 18.92 1.07
N LYS A 608 -1.58 19.27 2.16
CA LYS A 608 -0.18 19.71 2.11
C LYS A 608 0.75 18.58 1.65
N ALA A 609 0.48 17.35 2.07
CA ALA A 609 1.25 16.18 1.66
C ALA A 609 1.19 15.97 0.14
N ILE A 610 0.00 16.04 -0.47
CA ILE A 610 -0.20 15.94 -1.93
C ILE A 610 0.58 17.05 -2.64
N LEU A 611 0.38 18.33 -2.27
CA LEU A 611 1.05 19.45 -2.93
C LEU A 611 2.58 19.34 -2.84
N LYS A 612 3.11 19.00 -1.65
CA LYS A 612 4.55 18.82 -1.46
C LYS A 612 5.10 17.67 -2.33
N THR A 613 4.36 16.58 -2.42
CA THR A 613 4.72 15.42 -3.24
C THR A 613 4.74 15.78 -4.71
N LEU A 614 3.66 16.36 -5.25
CA LEU A 614 3.55 16.75 -6.66
C LEU A 614 4.62 17.77 -7.06
N THR A 615 4.85 18.78 -6.24
CA THR A 615 5.91 19.78 -6.46
C THR A 615 7.29 19.10 -6.51
N LYS A 616 7.59 18.19 -5.59
CA LYS A 616 8.86 17.44 -5.56
C LYS A 616 9.02 16.54 -6.78
N MET A 617 7.92 15.97 -7.28
CA MET A 617 7.89 15.17 -8.53
C MET A 617 8.04 16.03 -9.80
N GLY A 618 8.07 17.37 -9.68
CA GLY A 618 8.19 18.28 -10.81
C GLY A 618 6.86 18.55 -11.52
N VAL A 619 5.74 18.35 -10.84
CA VAL A 619 4.39 18.61 -11.35
C VAL A 619 3.92 19.99 -10.89
N SER A 620 3.36 20.76 -11.81
CA SER A 620 2.67 22.02 -11.51
C SER A 620 1.30 21.72 -10.89
N ALA A 621 1.16 22.02 -9.60
CA ALA A 621 -0.09 21.85 -8.87
C ALA A 621 -0.21 22.91 -7.77
N TYR A 622 -1.42 23.45 -7.59
CA TYR A 622 -1.70 24.44 -6.54
C TYR A 622 -3.13 24.29 -6.03
N ALA A 623 -3.38 24.80 -4.84
CA ALA A 623 -4.71 24.81 -4.25
C ALA A 623 -5.17 26.24 -3.98
N GLU A 624 -6.38 26.56 -4.39
CA GLU A 624 -7.03 27.85 -4.19
C GLU A 624 -8.42 27.64 -3.55
N GLY A 625 -8.56 28.09 -2.32
CA GLY A 625 -9.78 27.85 -1.56
C GLY A 625 -10.01 26.36 -1.26
N ASP A 626 -11.03 25.76 -1.88
CA ASP A 626 -11.39 24.34 -1.75
C ASP A 626 -11.04 23.51 -3.00
N LEU A 627 -10.40 24.13 -3.98
CA LEU A 627 -10.07 23.56 -5.27
C LEU A 627 -8.57 23.22 -5.35
N LEU A 628 -8.24 21.99 -5.72
CA LEU A 628 -6.91 21.58 -6.16
C LEU A 628 -6.88 21.60 -7.68
N THR A 629 -5.89 22.30 -8.25
CA THR A 629 -5.62 22.34 -9.69
C THR A 629 -4.32 21.61 -9.99
N VAL A 630 -4.34 20.70 -10.99
CA VAL A 630 -3.19 19.92 -11.43
C VAL A 630 -3.01 20.06 -12.93
N GLU A 631 -1.82 20.50 -13.36
CA GLU A 631 -1.42 20.54 -14.78
C GLU A 631 -0.80 19.18 -15.17
N GLY A 632 -1.57 18.40 -15.93
CA GLY A 632 -1.20 17.05 -16.32
C GLY A 632 -0.66 16.95 -17.75
N HIS A 633 0.14 15.92 -17.98
CA HIS A 633 0.63 15.54 -19.30
C HIS A 633 0.55 14.02 -19.44
N SER A 634 0.13 13.51 -20.61
CA SER A 634 0.05 12.08 -20.84
C SER A 634 1.42 11.41 -20.64
N LEU A 635 1.40 10.12 -20.30
CA LEU A 635 2.63 9.34 -20.11
C LEU A 635 3.50 9.39 -21.37
N GLU A 636 2.90 9.28 -22.55
CA GLU A 636 3.60 9.38 -23.84
C GLU A 636 4.29 10.73 -24.03
N SER A 637 3.57 11.81 -23.70
CA SER A 637 4.13 13.17 -23.78
C SER A 637 5.33 13.33 -22.82
N ARG A 638 5.21 12.78 -21.60
CA ARG A 638 6.30 12.81 -20.61
C ARG A 638 7.52 12.04 -21.08
N ILE A 639 7.33 10.86 -21.70
CA ILE A 639 8.43 10.05 -22.26
C ILE A 639 9.11 10.79 -23.42
N LEU A 640 8.32 11.30 -24.37
CA LEU A 640 8.86 11.99 -25.55
C LEU A 640 9.63 13.28 -25.20
N ASN A 641 9.15 14.00 -24.20
CA ASN A 641 9.75 15.29 -23.79
C ASN A 641 10.80 15.14 -22.66
N GLY A 642 11.06 13.93 -22.17
CA GLY A 642 12.00 13.69 -21.04
C GLY A 642 11.52 14.35 -19.72
N THR A 643 10.20 14.49 -19.54
CA THR A 643 9.58 15.11 -18.36
C THR A 643 8.85 14.11 -17.46
N LEU A 644 9.41 12.91 -17.31
CA LEU A 644 8.94 11.92 -16.35
C LEU A 644 8.98 12.51 -14.92
N LEU A 645 8.20 11.94 -14.02
CA LEU A 645 8.19 12.35 -12.63
C LEU A 645 9.59 12.17 -12.02
N LYS A 646 10.02 13.09 -11.18
CA LYS A 646 11.30 12.96 -10.50
C LYS A 646 11.23 11.85 -9.45
N GLY A 647 12.15 10.90 -9.51
CA GLY A 647 12.34 9.92 -8.46
C GLY A 647 13.06 10.51 -7.23
N GLY A 648 13.49 9.64 -6.32
CA GLY A 648 14.16 10.00 -5.07
C GLY A 648 13.37 9.61 -3.83
N GLU A 649 13.77 10.13 -2.67
CA GLU A 649 13.12 9.83 -1.38
C GLU A 649 11.83 10.62 -1.21
N TYR A 650 10.76 9.93 -0.82
CA TYR A 650 9.44 10.52 -0.58
C TYR A 650 8.90 10.07 0.77
N THR A 651 8.17 10.97 1.44
CA THR A 651 7.48 10.63 2.67
C THR A 651 6.02 10.26 2.40
N SER A 652 5.58 9.15 2.99
CA SER A 652 4.17 8.77 3.07
C SER A 652 3.40 9.63 4.08
N PHE A 653 4.10 10.38 4.95
CA PHE A 653 3.51 11.09 6.09
C PHE A 653 2.76 10.16 7.05
N HIS A 654 3.16 8.88 7.15
CA HIS A 654 2.46 7.82 7.88
C HIS A 654 0.99 7.65 7.46
N ASP A 655 0.67 8.02 6.21
CA ASP A 655 -0.65 7.94 5.60
C ASP A 655 -0.64 6.85 4.51
N HIS A 656 -1.37 5.78 4.76
CA HIS A 656 -1.46 4.63 3.84
C HIS A 656 -1.95 5.01 2.44
N ARG A 657 -2.84 6.00 2.32
CA ARG A 657 -3.33 6.50 1.01
C ARG A 657 -2.22 7.20 0.23
N MET A 658 -1.35 7.95 0.92
CA MET A 658 -0.18 8.55 0.30
C MET A 658 0.83 7.50 -0.14
N ALA A 659 1.11 6.49 0.69
CA ALA A 659 2.02 5.40 0.34
C ALA A 659 1.56 4.64 -0.91
N MET A 660 0.26 4.28 -0.99
CA MET A 660 -0.32 3.61 -2.15
C MET A 660 -0.28 4.48 -3.41
N ALA A 661 -0.63 5.77 -3.31
CA ALA A 661 -0.59 6.70 -4.44
C ALA A 661 0.84 6.94 -4.94
N LEU A 662 1.83 7.06 -4.03
CA LEU A 662 3.26 7.15 -4.37
C LEU A 662 3.75 5.91 -5.12
N THR A 663 3.26 4.72 -4.75
CA THR A 663 3.58 3.46 -5.44
C THR A 663 3.07 3.51 -6.89
N VAL A 664 1.85 3.98 -7.12
CA VAL A 664 1.33 4.18 -8.49
C VAL A 664 2.14 5.22 -9.25
N ALA A 665 2.44 6.36 -8.63
CA ALA A 665 3.23 7.43 -9.25
C ALA A 665 4.63 6.98 -9.66
N SER A 666 5.23 6.04 -8.90
CA SER A 666 6.58 5.52 -9.18
C SER A 666 6.71 4.88 -10.57
N LEU A 667 5.63 4.34 -11.12
CA LEU A 667 5.61 3.77 -12.48
C LEU A 667 5.90 4.82 -13.56
N GLY A 668 5.63 6.09 -13.30
CA GLY A 668 5.90 7.20 -14.23
C GLY A 668 7.12 8.03 -13.88
N ALA A 669 8.00 7.54 -12.99
CA ALA A 669 9.17 8.27 -12.53
C ALA A 669 10.43 8.01 -13.39
N ASP A 670 11.31 9.00 -13.46
CA ASP A 670 12.60 8.94 -14.20
C ASP A 670 13.65 8.12 -13.44
N SER A 671 13.50 7.97 -12.14
CA SER A 671 14.40 7.28 -11.22
C SER A 671 13.61 6.65 -10.08
N PRO A 672 14.20 5.74 -9.29
CA PRO A 672 13.51 5.09 -8.19
C PRO A 672 12.86 6.07 -7.20
N VAL A 673 11.63 5.77 -6.79
CA VAL A 673 10.90 6.48 -5.71
C VAL A 673 11.06 5.65 -4.42
N ILE A 674 11.69 6.19 -3.40
CA ILE A 674 11.89 5.55 -2.10
C ILE A 674 10.87 6.12 -1.13
N ILE A 675 10.05 5.27 -0.52
CA ILE A 675 9.02 5.67 0.44
C ILE A 675 9.51 5.38 1.85
N ASP A 676 9.50 6.38 2.72
CA ASP A 676 10.03 6.31 4.09
C ASP A 676 9.31 5.30 5.00
N ASP A 677 7.99 5.17 4.85
CA ASP A 677 7.16 4.26 5.62
C ASP A 677 6.15 3.58 4.71
N THR A 678 6.42 2.33 4.37
CA THR A 678 5.52 1.45 3.61
C THR A 678 4.66 0.58 4.52
N ALA A 679 5.05 0.41 5.80
CA ALA A 679 4.30 -0.39 6.76
C ALA A 679 2.92 0.22 7.08
N CYS A 680 2.77 1.53 6.95
CA CYS A 680 1.50 2.23 7.20
C CYS A 680 0.32 1.70 6.35
N VAL A 681 0.55 0.96 5.24
CA VAL A 681 -0.53 0.34 4.44
C VAL A 681 -1.29 -0.73 5.22
N ALA A 682 -0.68 -1.34 6.24
CA ALA A 682 -1.29 -2.34 7.10
C ALA A 682 -2.57 -1.84 7.80
N LYS A 683 -2.71 -0.54 7.94
CA LYS A 683 -3.91 0.12 8.49
C LYS A 683 -5.19 -0.20 7.73
N SER A 684 -5.12 -0.40 6.41
CA SER A 684 -6.28 -0.72 5.58
C SER A 684 -6.07 -1.88 4.62
N PHE A 685 -4.86 -2.11 4.14
CA PHE A 685 -4.54 -3.16 3.17
C PHE A 685 -3.14 -3.75 3.43
N PRO A 686 -2.97 -4.64 4.43
CA PRO A 686 -1.67 -5.23 4.77
C PRO A 686 -0.97 -5.91 3.58
N ALA A 687 -1.73 -6.60 2.74
CA ALA A 687 -1.23 -7.31 1.55
C ALA A 687 -1.09 -6.42 0.30
N PHE A 688 -1.11 -5.07 0.43
CA PHE A 688 -1.07 -4.16 -0.72
C PHE A 688 0.12 -4.44 -1.64
N PHE A 689 1.32 -4.51 -1.08
CA PHE A 689 2.53 -4.71 -1.86
C PHE A 689 2.65 -6.13 -2.44
N ASP A 690 2.14 -7.15 -1.75
CA ASP A 690 2.10 -8.51 -2.28
C ASP A 690 1.12 -8.61 -3.45
N THR A 691 -0.03 -7.93 -3.35
CA THR A 691 -1.00 -7.83 -4.43
C THR A 691 -0.42 -7.01 -5.61
N TRP A 692 0.31 -5.93 -5.32
CA TRP A 692 0.96 -5.11 -6.33
C TRP A 692 1.98 -5.88 -7.16
N ARG A 693 2.81 -6.69 -6.50
CA ARG A 693 3.82 -7.54 -7.19
C ARG A 693 3.22 -8.55 -8.16
N GLN A 694 1.96 -8.94 -8.02
CA GLN A 694 1.31 -9.85 -8.95
C GLN A 694 1.07 -9.23 -10.34
N ILE A 695 1.06 -7.91 -10.44
CA ILE A 695 0.82 -7.20 -11.70
C ILE A 695 2.00 -6.33 -12.14
N TYR A 696 2.87 -5.99 -11.24
CA TYR A 696 4.07 -5.17 -11.48
C TYR A 696 5.26 -5.80 -10.75
N PRO A 697 5.80 -6.92 -11.27
CA PRO A 697 6.90 -7.69 -10.67
C PRO A 697 8.23 -6.94 -10.64
#